data_aaaeca4804e40f4cc6345c93f24da77b
#
_entry.id   aaaeca4804e40f4cc6345c93f24da77b
#
_cell.length_a   1.000
_cell.length_b   1.000
_cell.length_c   1.000
_cell.angle_alpha   90.00
_cell.angle_beta   90.00
_cell.angle_gamma   90.00
#
_symmetry.space_group_name_H-M   'P 1'
#
loop_
_entity.id
_entity.type
_entity.pdbx_description
1 polymer ?
#
loop_
_entity_poly.entity_id
_entity_poly.type
_entity_poly.pdbx_seq_one_letter_code
_entity_poly.pdbx_strand_id
1 'polypeptide(L)'
;MTPRRTSLSQLEQGIPFEQRHIGPDAEAQAKMLAQVGYGSLDELTAAAVPDVIRSAEALSLPAARTEAEVLAELRLLADRNQVLAPMIGLGYYGTFTPPVILRNVMENPAWYTAYTPYQPEISQGRLEALLNFQTMVAELTGLPTSGASLLDEGTAAAEAMALARRVGKVKNGVFLVDADTLPQTVAVIETRAEPTGVEVVVADLTDGIPAELAERGVFGVLLQYPGASGAVRDIKPVIEQAHELGAIVTVAADLLALTLLTSPGDLGADIAVGTTQRFGVPMGFGGPHAGFMAVREKFARSLPGRLVGVSVDADGNKAYRLALQTREQHIRREKATSNICTAQVLLAVMAGMYAVYHGPDGLRTIARRTHRYAAILAEGLRAAGVDVVTGVHFDTLTVRVPGKASAVVADARERGVNLRLVDGDLVSLACDETTTRAQVAAVWAAFGAEGDIEALDATTADALPEGLLRTDAFLTHPVFHQHRSETAMLRYLRKLADRDYALDRGMIPLGSCTMKLNATAEMESITWPEFGALHPFAPAEEAEGFLTLIRELEERLAEVTGYDAVSIQPNAGSQGEFAGLLAVRAYHRANGDEGRTVCLIPSSAHGTNAASAVMAGMKVVVVKTADDGEVDIEDLRAKIAQYRDELAVLMITYPSTHGVFEEHVADICAEVHDAGGQVYVDGANLNALVGLAKPGHFGGDVSHLNLHKTFCIPHGGGGPGVGPVGVRAHLAPYLPNHPLQPLAGPETGVGPISAAPWGSAGILPISWAYVRLMGGEGLKRATQVAVLAANYIAKRLEPHYPILYNGPAGLVAHECIVDLRPISKATGVSIDDVAKRLIDYGFHSPTMSFPVAGTLMIEPTESEDLAELDRFCDTMIAIRGEIEKVASGEWSADDNPLGNAPHTAAALGGEWEHGYSREVAVFPAGVSAADKYWPPVRRIDGAFGDRNLVCSCPPLEAYDN
;
A
#
# COMPACT_ATOMS: atom_id res chain seq x y z
N MET A 1 -22.84 -38.96 34.96
CA MET A 1 -21.46 -39.16 34.50
C MET A 1 -20.58 -38.19 35.29
N THR A 2 -19.59 -38.69 36.05
CA THR A 2 -18.64 -37.81 36.74
C THR A 2 -17.81 -37.07 35.65
N PRO A 3 -17.68 -35.74 35.68
CA PRO A 3 -16.89 -35.04 34.67
C PRO A 3 -15.47 -35.59 34.70
N ARG A 4 -14.97 -36.03 33.54
CA ARG A 4 -13.59 -36.47 33.38
C ARG A 4 -12.68 -35.31 33.78
N ARG A 5 -11.82 -35.51 34.77
CA ARG A 5 -10.87 -34.48 35.22
C ARG A 5 -9.93 -34.15 34.08
N THR A 6 -9.99 -32.91 33.58
CA THR A 6 -9.04 -32.37 32.59
C THR A 6 -7.64 -32.32 33.25
N SER A 7 -6.61 -32.76 32.56
CA SER A 7 -5.23 -32.69 33.03
C SER A 7 -4.75 -31.23 33.12
N LEU A 8 -3.77 -30.97 33.99
CA LEU A 8 -3.19 -29.63 34.11
C LEU A 8 -2.60 -29.19 32.77
N SER A 9 -1.87 -30.06 32.08
CA SER A 9 -1.30 -29.75 30.74
C SER A 9 -2.36 -29.43 29.69
N GLN A 10 -3.55 -29.99 29.76
CA GLN A 10 -4.67 -29.60 28.90
C GLN A 10 -5.26 -28.25 29.27
N LEU A 11 -5.30 -27.93 30.57
CA LEU A 11 -5.77 -26.64 31.06
C LEU A 11 -4.77 -25.52 30.77
N GLU A 12 -3.49 -25.83 30.80
CA GLU A 12 -2.39 -24.88 30.48
C GLU A 12 -2.37 -24.50 28.99
N GLN A 13 -2.85 -25.40 28.09
CA GLN A 13 -2.96 -25.08 26.66
C GLN A 13 -3.99 -23.97 26.36
N GLY A 14 -4.94 -23.72 27.27
CA GLY A 14 -5.98 -22.72 27.09
C GLY A 14 -6.86 -22.96 25.87
N ILE A 15 -7.37 -21.90 25.29
CA ILE A 15 -8.08 -21.90 24.00
C ILE A 15 -7.07 -21.57 22.90
N PRO A 16 -6.84 -22.47 21.93
CA PRO A 16 -5.95 -22.17 20.81
C PRO A 16 -6.39 -20.91 20.06
N PHE A 17 -5.43 -20.11 19.60
CA PHE A 17 -5.72 -18.87 18.87
C PHE A 17 -6.51 -19.15 17.58
N GLU A 18 -6.31 -20.28 16.93
CA GLU A 18 -7.10 -20.75 15.79
C GLU A 18 -8.61 -20.63 16.03
N GLN A 19 -9.08 -20.98 17.26
CA GLN A 19 -10.50 -20.88 17.63
C GLN A 19 -10.99 -19.45 17.90
N ARG A 20 -10.07 -18.48 17.93
CA ARG A 20 -10.41 -17.05 18.03
C ARG A 20 -10.35 -16.36 16.67
N HIS A 21 -9.48 -16.86 15.77
CA HIS A 21 -9.33 -16.34 14.43
C HIS A 21 -10.42 -16.86 13.47
N ILE A 22 -10.69 -18.16 13.50
CA ILE A 22 -11.70 -18.80 12.67
C ILE A 22 -13.09 -18.54 13.27
N GLY A 23 -13.95 -17.85 12.51
CA GLY A 23 -15.27 -17.43 12.97
C GLY A 23 -16.22 -18.59 13.23
N PRO A 24 -16.47 -19.52 12.28
CA PRO A 24 -17.34 -20.67 12.51
C PRO A 24 -16.70 -21.67 13.47
N ASP A 25 -17.37 -21.94 14.61
CA ASP A 25 -16.99 -23.01 15.51
C ASP A 25 -17.29 -24.41 14.92
N ALA A 26 -16.98 -25.47 15.65
CA ALA A 26 -17.16 -26.84 15.17
C ALA A 26 -18.64 -27.19 14.85
N GLU A 27 -19.60 -26.63 15.58
CA GLU A 27 -21.03 -26.84 15.33
C GLU A 27 -21.48 -26.06 14.07
N ALA A 28 -21.04 -24.83 13.93
CA ALA A 28 -21.28 -24.02 12.74
C ALA A 28 -20.66 -24.65 11.49
N GLN A 29 -19.40 -25.10 11.55
CA GLN A 29 -18.74 -25.81 10.46
C GLN A 29 -19.53 -27.07 10.04
N ALA A 30 -20.02 -27.85 11.01
CA ALA A 30 -20.82 -29.03 10.71
C ALA A 30 -22.17 -28.68 9.99
N LYS A 31 -22.83 -27.60 10.39
CA LYS A 31 -24.03 -27.08 9.71
C LYS A 31 -23.71 -26.61 8.29
N MET A 32 -22.62 -25.86 8.12
CA MET A 32 -22.18 -25.37 6.82
C MET A 32 -21.83 -26.54 5.88
N LEU A 33 -21.08 -27.53 6.35
CA LEU A 33 -20.73 -28.74 5.60
C LEU A 33 -21.96 -29.51 5.17
N ALA A 34 -22.95 -29.69 6.07
CA ALA A 34 -24.20 -30.36 5.73
C ALA A 34 -24.98 -29.61 4.62
N GLN A 35 -24.97 -28.28 4.62
CA GLN A 35 -25.59 -27.43 3.58
C GLN A 35 -24.90 -27.58 2.22
N VAL A 36 -23.56 -27.69 2.23
CA VAL A 36 -22.76 -27.89 1.01
C VAL A 36 -22.79 -29.33 0.53
N GLY A 37 -23.06 -30.29 1.42
CA GLY A 37 -23.25 -31.72 1.09
C GLY A 37 -22.02 -32.60 1.38
N TYR A 38 -21.16 -32.21 2.32
CA TYR A 38 -19.95 -32.94 2.72
C TYR A 38 -19.97 -33.28 4.22
N GLY A 39 -19.25 -34.36 4.59
CA GLY A 39 -19.17 -34.80 5.97
C GLY A 39 -18.00 -34.19 6.77
N SER A 40 -16.97 -33.69 6.11
CA SER A 40 -15.79 -33.11 6.74
C SER A 40 -15.12 -32.06 5.85
N LEU A 41 -14.26 -31.21 6.46
CA LEU A 41 -13.43 -30.24 5.75
C LEU A 41 -12.49 -30.94 4.76
N ASP A 42 -11.91 -32.08 5.16
CA ASP A 42 -11.01 -32.83 4.30
C ASP A 42 -11.71 -33.41 3.07
N GLU A 43 -12.96 -33.93 3.22
CA GLU A 43 -13.75 -34.36 2.09
C GLU A 43 -14.10 -33.22 1.13
N LEU A 44 -14.48 -32.05 1.66
CA LEU A 44 -14.79 -30.86 0.87
C LEU A 44 -13.56 -30.40 0.09
N THR A 45 -12.44 -30.24 0.77
CA THR A 45 -11.20 -29.76 0.13
C THR A 45 -10.62 -30.77 -0.85
N ALA A 46 -10.77 -32.08 -0.57
CA ALA A 46 -10.39 -33.12 -1.54
C ALA A 46 -11.25 -33.11 -2.81
N ALA A 47 -12.49 -32.67 -2.72
CA ALA A 47 -13.37 -32.51 -3.88
C ALA A 47 -13.16 -31.19 -4.63
N ALA A 48 -12.72 -30.11 -3.93
CA ALA A 48 -12.54 -28.79 -4.52
C ALA A 48 -11.16 -28.59 -5.16
N VAL A 49 -10.09 -29.10 -4.51
CA VAL A 49 -8.70 -28.91 -4.94
C VAL A 49 -8.26 -30.06 -5.86
N PRO A 50 -7.81 -29.78 -7.09
CA PRO A 50 -7.34 -30.81 -8.01
C PRO A 50 -6.22 -31.69 -7.42
N ASP A 51 -6.31 -33.01 -7.66
CA ASP A 51 -5.36 -33.98 -7.11
C ASP A 51 -3.91 -33.70 -7.51
N VAL A 52 -3.71 -33.16 -8.73
CA VAL A 52 -2.38 -32.91 -9.33
C VAL A 52 -1.59 -31.80 -8.61
N ILE A 53 -2.28 -30.93 -7.86
CA ILE A 53 -1.61 -29.83 -7.13
C ILE A 53 -1.66 -30.06 -5.62
N ARG A 54 -2.49 -30.98 -5.12
CA ARG A 54 -2.73 -31.15 -3.69
C ARG A 54 -1.50 -31.64 -2.95
N SER A 55 -1.09 -30.86 -1.93
CA SER A 55 0.02 -31.24 -1.05
C SER A 55 -0.35 -32.45 -0.20
N ALA A 56 0.52 -33.46 -0.20
CA ALA A 56 0.40 -34.64 0.67
C ALA A 56 1.04 -34.40 2.04
N GLU A 57 1.94 -33.43 2.16
CA GLU A 57 2.75 -33.16 3.34
C GLU A 57 2.16 -32.00 4.16
N ALA A 58 2.27 -32.13 5.49
CA ALA A 58 1.95 -31.03 6.39
C ALA A 58 3.00 -29.90 6.26
N LEU A 59 2.59 -28.66 6.55
CA LEU A 59 3.51 -27.54 6.57
C LEU A 59 4.56 -27.72 7.69
N SER A 60 5.82 -27.61 7.32
CA SER A 60 6.98 -27.67 8.25
C SER A 60 7.17 -26.32 8.94
N LEU A 61 6.17 -25.90 9.71
CA LEU A 61 6.19 -24.67 10.48
C LEU A 61 6.27 -24.96 11.99
N PRO A 62 6.79 -24.00 12.79
CA PRO A 62 6.75 -24.13 14.23
C PRO A 62 5.32 -24.35 14.76
N ALA A 63 5.17 -25.13 15.82
CA ALA A 63 3.87 -25.37 16.45
C ALA A 63 3.21 -24.07 16.89
N ALA A 64 1.88 -24.02 16.82
CA ALA A 64 1.10 -22.87 17.26
C ALA A 64 1.42 -22.48 18.71
N ARG A 65 1.32 -21.18 19.00
CA ARG A 65 1.54 -20.59 20.34
C ARG A 65 0.32 -19.80 20.77
N THR A 66 0.20 -19.59 22.07
CA THR A 66 -0.78 -18.66 22.64
C THR A 66 -0.38 -17.21 22.37
N GLU A 67 -1.34 -16.28 22.46
CA GLU A 67 -1.09 -14.84 22.30
C GLU A 67 0.01 -14.36 23.27
N ALA A 68 -0.05 -14.77 24.55
CA ALA A 68 0.96 -14.40 25.55
C ALA A 68 2.37 -14.91 25.21
N GLU A 69 2.49 -16.14 24.67
CA GLU A 69 3.78 -16.70 24.26
C GLU A 69 4.32 -15.97 23.04
N VAL A 70 3.48 -15.67 22.02
CA VAL A 70 3.89 -14.94 20.81
C VAL A 70 4.35 -13.52 21.16
N LEU A 71 3.63 -12.79 21.99
CA LEU A 71 4.06 -11.47 22.45
C LEU A 71 5.37 -11.54 23.25
N ALA A 72 5.58 -12.59 24.06
CA ALA A 72 6.84 -12.79 24.75
C ALA A 72 8.00 -13.11 23.78
N GLU A 73 7.78 -13.93 22.74
CA GLU A 73 8.76 -14.20 21.68
C GLU A 73 9.11 -12.93 20.91
N LEU A 74 8.11 -12.11 20.53
CA LEU A 74 8.33 -10.80 19.88
C LEU A 74 9.10 -9.85 20.79
N ARG A 75 8.83 -9.83 22.10
CA ARG A 75 9.59 -9.02 23.06
C ARG A 75 11.05 -9.45 23.13
N LEU A 76 11.34 -10.77 23.11
CA LEU A 76 12.71 -11.27 23.05
C LEU A 76 13.46 -10.88 21.76
N LEU A 77 12.74 -10.81 20.64
CA LEU A 77 13.31 -10.29 19.39
C LEU A 77 13.55 -8.77 19.48
N ALA A 78 12.57 -8.02 19.97
CA ALA A 78 12.67 -6.57 20.18
C ALA A 78 13.86 -6.21 21.08
N ASP A 79 14.05 -6.93 22.20
CA ASP A 79 15.13 -6.69 23.17
C ASP A 79 16.54 -6.93 22.58
N ARG A 80 16.67 -7.58 21.43
CA ARG A 80 17.93 -7.74 20.69
C ARG A 80 18.25 -6.55 19.79
N ASN A 81 17.34 -5.62 19.63
CA ASN A 81 17.55 -4.39 18.88
C ASN A 81 18.08 -3.28 19.79
N GLN A 82 18.91 -2.40 19.22
CA GLN A 82 19.43 -1.23 19.92
C GLN A 82 18.96 0.05 19.22
N VAL A 83 18.05 0.77 19.87
CA VAL A 83 17.55 2.05 19.34
C VAL A 83 18.47 3.17 19.79
N LEU A 84 19.35 3.60 18.90
CA LEU A 84 20.22 4.76 19.10
C LEU A 84 19.59 6.02 18.47
N ALA A 85 20.11 7.20 18.82
CA ALA A 85 19.65 8.45 18.21
C ALA A 85 19.87 8.45 16.69
N PRO A 86 18.86 8.59 15.85
CA PRO A 86 18.95 8.33 14.41
C PRO A 86 19.44 9.56 13.63
N MET A 87 20.67 9.98 13.81
CA MET A 87 21.23 11.13 13.09
C MET A 87 21.86 10.74 11.72
N ILE A 88 21.40 9.67 11.08
CA ILE A 88 21.86 9.24 9.75
C ILE A 88 21.22 10.08 8.63
N GLY A 89 19.98 10.48 8.78
CA GLY A 89 19.21 11.21 7.76
C GLY A 89 18.78 10.34 6.59
N LEU A 90 19.19 10.71 5.37
CA LEU A 90 18.86 9.98 4.13
C LEU A 90 17.33 9.78 3.91
N GLY A 91 16.53 10.79 4.25
CA GLY A 91 15.10 10.74 4.06
C GLY A 91 14.30 10.01 5.17
N TYR A 92 14.99 9.56 6.23
CA TYR A 92 14.38 8.90 7.41
C TYR A 92 14.80 9.64 8.67
N TYR A 93 13.82 10.09 9.45
CA TYR A 93 14.05 11.00 10.57
C TYR A 93 13.22 10.59 11.78
N GLY A 94 13.77 10.80 12.97
CA GLY A 94 13.02 10.68 14.22
C GLY A 94 11.90 11.72 14.29
N THR A 95 10.72 11.29 14.69
CA THR A 95 9.55 12.14 14.85
C THR A 95 8.70 11.67 16.03
N PHE A 96 7.93 12.57 16.63
CA PHE A 96 6.99 12.24 17.69
C PHE A 96 5.58 12.05 17.11
N THR A 97 5.11 10.81 17.06
CA THR A 97 3.69 10.56 16.75
C THR A 97 2.83 11.04 17.93
N PRO A 98 1.93 12.02 17.74
CA PRO A 98 1.04 12.43 18.82
C PRO A 98 0.23 11.24 19.33
N PRO A 99 0.18 10.95 20.67
CA PRO A 99 -0.51 9.78 21.20
C PRO A 99 -1.99 9.69 20.80
N VAL A 100 -2.66 10.83 20.63
CA VAL A 100 -4.05 10.88 20.14
C VAL A 100 -4.20 10.37 18.72
N ILE A 101 -3.20 10.57 17.86
CA ILE A 101 -3.18 10.05 16.49
C ILE A 101 -2.79 8.57 16.51
N LEU A 102 -1.72 8.20 17.23
CA LEU A 102 -1.26 6.82 17.34
C LEU A 102 -2.41 5.89 17.73
N ARG A 103 -3.07 6.20 18.84
CA ARG A 103 -4.13 5.37 19.45
C ARG A 103 -5.43 5.36 18.65
N ASN A 104 -5.76 6.46 17.96
CA ASN A 104 -7.05 6.61 17.29
C ASN A 104 -6.95 6.48 15.75
N VAL A 105 -5.78 6.19 15.20
CA VAL A 105 -5.58 5.86 13.79
C VAL A 105 -4.84 4.54 13.65
N MET A 106 -3.56 4.47 14.04
CA MET A 106 -2.72 3.29 13.81
C MET A 106 -3.15 2.08 14.64
N GLU A 107 -3.60 2.30 15.87
CA GLU A 107 -4.07 1.26 16.80
C GLU A 107 -5.60 1.10 16.80
N ASN A 108 -6.32 1.77 15.90
CA ASN A 108 -7.78 1.76 15.87
C ASN A 108 -8.32 0.95 14.68
N PRO A 109 -9.03 -0.18 14.92
CA PRO A 109 -9.57 -1.03 13.87
C PRO A 109 -10.53 -0.30 12.92
N ALA A 110 -11.24 0.73 13.37
CA ALA A 110 -12.07 1.57 12.49
C ALA A 110 -11.29 2.22 11.33
N TRP A 111 -9.96 2.36 11.47
CA TRP A 111 -9.08 2.91 10.45
C TRP A 111 -8.26 1.83 9.75
N TYR A 112 -7.60 0.92 10.50
CA TYR A 112 -6.68 -0.02 9.87
C TYR A 112 -7.40 -1.21 9.21
N THR A 113 -8.64 -1.54 9.59
CA THR A 113 -9.40 -2.63 8.96
C THR A 113 -10.29 -2.19 7.78
N ALA A 114 -10.27 -0.91 7.44
CA ALA A 114 -11.04 -0.39 6.31
C ALA A 114 -10.40 -0.76 4.97
N TYR A 115 -11.21 -0.84 3.90
CA TYR A 115 -10.73 -1.09 2.53
C TYR A 115 -10.54 0.21 1.73
N THR A 116 -9.95 0.10 0.56
CA THR A 116 -9.86 1.21 -0.42
C THR A 116 -11.25 1.80 -0.69
N PRO A 117 -11.41 3.13 -0.71
CA PRO A 117 -12.72 3.78 -0.77
C PRO A 117 -13.37 3.75 -2.16
N TYR A 118 -13.50 2.56 -2.76
CA TYR A 118 -14.21 2.39 -4.03
C TYR A 118 -15.72 2.57 -3.92
N GLN A 119 -16.28 2.43 -2.71
CA GLN A 119 -17.66 2.75 -2.41
C GLN A 119 -17.70 4.04 -1.58
N PRO A 120 -17.76 5.19 -2.24
CA PRO A 120 -17.57 6.48 -1.58
C PRO A 120 -18.68 6.80 -0.57
N GLU A 121 -19.89 6.29 -0.76
CA GLU A 121 -21.02 6.55 0.13
C GLU A 121 -20.78 6.10 1.57
N ILE A 122 -19.94 5.10 1.77
CA ILE A 122 -19.56 4.56 3.09
C ILE A 122 -18.11 4.80 3.45
N SER A 123 -17.46 5.74 2.78
CA SER A 123 -16.02 6.02 2.95
C SER A 123 -15.74 7.52 3.08
N GLN A 124 -16.71 8.29 3.52
CA GLN A 124 -16.61 9.76 3.52
C GLN A 124 -15.57 10.28 4.52
N GLY A 125 -15.36 9.59 5.64
CA GLY A 125 -14.35 9.95 6.62
C GLY A 125 -12.92 9.78 6.10
N ARG A 126 -12.60 8.61 5.50
CA ARG A 126 -11.29 8.36 4.89
C ARG A 126 -11.01 9.29 3.71
N LEU A 127 -12.02 9.52 2.87
CA LEU A 127 -11.90 10.43 1.74
C LEU A 127 -11.64 11.86 2.20
N GLU A 128 -12.27 12.33 3.29
CA GLU A 128 -11.97 13.62 3.88
C GLU A 128 -10.53 13.67 4.43
N ALA A 129 -10.09 12.63 5.13
CA ALA A 129 -8.73 12.54 5.64
C ALA A 129 -7.68 12.55 4.52
N LEU A 130 -7.93 11.83 3.42
CA LEU A 130 -7.06 11.85 2.23
C LEU A 130 -7.06 13.20 1.52
N LEU A 131 -8.19 13.89 1.50
CA LEU A 131 -8.27 15.25 0.96
C LEU A 131 -7.45 16.23 1.80
N ASN A 132 -7.44 16.07 3.15
CA ASN A 132 -6.55 16.83 4.03
C ASN A 132 -5.07 16.57 3.69
N PHE A 133 -4.69 15.30 3.45
CA PHE A 133 -3.34 14.94 3.01
C PHE A 133 -2.98 15.60 1.67
N GLN A 134 -3.85 15.52 0.67
CA GLN A 134 -3.63 16.14 -0.64
C GLN A 134 -3.46 17.65 -0.53
N THR A 135 -4.30 18.31 0.28
CA THR A 135 -4.25 19.75 0.53
C THR A 135 -2.94 20.14 1.21
N MET A 136 -2.53 19.39 2.23
CA MET A 136 -1.25 19.57 2.92
C MET A 136 -0.07 19.54 1.94
N VAL A 137 0.01 18.49 1.13
CA VAL A 137 1.11 18.34 0.16
C VAL A 137 1.07 19.45 -0.89
N ALA A 138 -0.10 19.75 -1.45
CA ALA A 138 -0.25 20.79 -2.45
C ALA A 138 0.18 22.17 -1.94
N GLU A 139 -0.28 22.58 -0.75
CA GLU A 139 0.07 23.88 -0.18
C GLU A 139 1.53 23.97 0.25
N LEU A 140 2.13 22.89 0.77
CA LEU A 140 3.56 22.89 1.12
C LEU A 140 4.46 22.93 -0.11
N THR A 141 4.11 22.20 -1.17
CA THR A 141 4.91 22.14 -2.41
C THR A 141 4.64 23.30 -3.38
N GLY A 142 3.59 24.09 -3.17
CA GLY A 142 3.19 25.18 -4.09
C GLY A 142 2.67 24.66 -5.43
N LEU A 143 2.26 23.39 -5.51
CA LEU A 143 1.73 22.75 -6.72
C LEU A 143 0.25 22.38 -6.51
N PRO A 144 -0.64 22.76 -7.43
CA PRO A 144 -2.09 22.78 -7.16
C PRO A 144 -2.75 21.40 -7.06
N THR A 145 -2.11 20.33 -7.53
CA THR A 145 -2.73 19.01 -7.55
C THR A 145 -1.80 17.95 -6.96
N SER A 146 -2.21 17.35 -5.86
CA SER A 146 -1.51 16.23 -5.22
C SER A 146 -2.35 14.95 -5.26
N GLY A 147 -1.71 13.80 -5.45
CA GLY A 147 -2.33 12.48 -5.30
C GLY A 147 -2.58 12.10 -3.84
N ALA A 148 -3.30 11.00 -3.62
CA ALA A 148 -3.70 10.56 -2.27
C ALA A 148 -2.55 9.89 -1.49
N SER A 149 -1.67 9.13 -2.11
CA SER A 149 -0.36 8.66 -1.63
C SER A 149 0.35 7.84 -2.70
N LEU A 150 1.66 7.70 -2.56
CA LEU A 150 2.52 6.76 -3.28
C LEU A 150 3.25 5.87 -2.27
N LEU A 151 4.18 5.03 -2.74
CA LEU A 151 4.78 3.98 -1.91
C LEU A 151 5.94 4.47 -1.03
N ASP A 152 6.86 5.25 -1.60
CA ASP A 152 7.95 5.95 -0.93
C ASP A 152 8.54 7.04 -1.83
N GLU A 153 9.60 7.74 -1.40
CA GLU A 153 10.23 8.80 -2.20
C GLU A 153 10.89 8.26 -3.46
N GLY A 154 11.67 7.18 -3.36
CA GLY A 154 12.38 6.62 -4.51
C GLY A 154 11.44 6.15 -5.61
N THR A 155 10.37 5.47 -5.25
CA THR A 155 9.33 5.04 -6.21
C THR A 155 8.53 6.22 -6.76
N ALA A 156 8.26 7.25 -5.95
CA ALA A 156 7.62 8.48 -6.41
C ALA A 156 8.49 9.23 -7.44
N ALA A 157 9.79 9.29 -7.22
CA ALA A 157 10.75 9.87 -8.16
C ALA A 157 10.81 9.07 -9.49
N ALA A 158 10.80 7.75 -9.42
CA ALA A 158 10.74 6.88 -10.60
C ALA A 158 9.42 7.03 -11.38
N GLU A 159 8.30 7.18 -10.69
CA GLU A 159 7.00 7.51 -11.31
C GLU A 159 7.03 8.91 -11.96
N ALA A 160 7.71 9.88 -11.36
CA ALA A 160 7.89 11.22 -11.94
C ALA A 160 8.72 11.17 -13.23
N MET A 161 9.80 10.36 -13.28
CA MET A 161 10.55 10.10 -14.50
C MET A 161 9.65 9.52 -15.62
N ALA A 162 8.84 8.52 -15.30
CA ALA A 162 7.91 7.90 -16.25
C ALA A 162 6.85 8.92 -16.74
N LEU A 163 6.35 9.77 -15.83
CA LEU A 163 5.42 10.84 -16.18
C LEU A 163 6.10 11.87 -17.09
N ALA A 164 7.29 12.34 -16.75
CA ALA A 164 8.05 13.31 -17.55
C ALA A 164 8.29 12.79 -18.98
N ARG A 165 8.70 11.52 -19.14
CA ARG A 165 8.88 10.87 -20.47
C ARG A 165 7.58 10.87 -21.28
N ARG A 166 6.45 10.58 -20.63
CA ARG A 166 5.14 10.48 -21.26
C ARG A 166 4.62 11.82 -21.75
N VAL A 167 4.69 12.86 -20.90
CA VAL A 167 4.09 14.18 -21.18
C VAL A 167 5.06 15.16 -21.79
N GLY A 168 6.37 14.93 -21.68
CA GLY A 168 7.43 15.79 -22.18
C GLY A 168 7.45 15.88 -23.72
N LYS A 169 8.03 16.96 -24.23
CA LYS A 169 8.18 17.20 -25.68
C LYS A 169 9.39 16.49 -26.27
N VAL A 170 10.46 16.34 -25.50
CA VAL A 170 11.68 15.63 -25.90
C VAL A 170 11.43 14.12 -25.73
N LYS A 171 11.49 13.37 -26.84
CA LYS A 171 11.15 11.93 -26.82
C LYS A 171 12.37 11.02 -26.73
N ASN A 172 13.50 11.43 -27.29
CA ASN A 172 14.75 10.67 -27.32
C ASN A 172 15.84 11.48 -26.61
N GLY A 173 15.77 11.50 -25.28
CA GLY A 173 16.72 12.23 -24.46
C GLY A 173 17.04 11.45 -23.19
N VAL A 174 17.91 12.03 -22.39
CA VAL A 174 18.31 11.47 -21.08
C VAL A 174 17.43 12.01 -19.98
N PHE A 175 17.35 11.27 -18.86
CA PHE A 175 16.84 11.76 -17.60
C PHE A 175 18.02 12.17 -16.72
N LEU A 176 18.12 13.46 -16.39
CA LEU A 176 19.19 13.96 -15.53
C LEU A 176 18.79 13.85 -14.06
N VAL A 177 19.70 13.38 -13.24
CA VAL A 177 19.56 13.33 -11.79
C VAL A 177 20.71 14.14 -11.19
N ASP A 178 20.37 15.10 -10.33
CA ASP A 178 21.36 15.85 -9.57
C ASP A 178 22.21 14.92 -8.69
N ALA A 179 23.53 15.07 -8.72
CA ALA A 179 24.46 14.25 -7.94
C ALA A 179 24.21 14.34 -6.42
N ASP A 180 23.57 15.40 -5.95
CA ASP A 180 23.18 15.58 -4.54
C ASP A 180 21.80 14.97 -4.20
N THR A 181 21.31 14.05 -5.03
CA THR A 181 20.09 13.27 -4.76
C THR A 181 20.39 12.13 -3.78
N LEU A 182 19.38 11.72 -2.99
CA LEU A 182 19.50 10.59 -2.08
C LEU A 182 19.89 9.31 -2.85
N PRO A 183 20.95 8.59 -2.44
CA PRO A 183 21.51 7.49 -3.24
C PRO A 183 20.53 6.33 -3.46
N GLN A 184 19.67 6.03 -2.49
CA GLN A 184 18.62 5.04 -2.68
C GLN A 184 17.56 5.48 -3.71
N THR A 185 17.26 6.77 -3.80
CA THR A 185 16.34 7.31 -4.81
C THR A 185 16.93 7.18 -6.21
N VAL A 186 18.23 7.48 -6.36
CA VAL A 186 18.97 7.28 -7.63
C VAL A 186 18.88 5.81 -8.06
N ALA A 187 19.20 4.88 -7.16
CA ALA A 187 19.20 3.45 -7.46
C ALA A 187 17.81 2.92 -7.87
N VAL A 188 16.72 3.37 -7.22
CA VAL A 188 15.37 2.99 -7.62
C VAL A 188 15.01 3.55 -8.99
N ILE A 189 15.42 4.78 -9.31
CA ILE A 189 15.23 5.37 -10.64
C ILE A 189 15.96 4.53 -11.70
N GLU A 190 17.21 4.14 -11.46
CA GLU A 190 18.00 3.30 -12.38
C GLU A 190 17.34 1.95 -12.62
N THR A 191 16.86 1.29 -11.54
CA THR A 191 16.12 0.01 -11.64
C THR A 191 14.85 0.15 -12.50
N ARG A 192 14.13 1.26 -12.39
CA ARG A 192 12.91 1.54 -13.18
C ARG A 192 13.20 1.96 -14.62
N ALA A 193 14.34 2.59 -14.86
CA ALA A 193 14.75 3.11 -16.16
C ALA A 193 15.24 2.00 -17.09
N GLU A 194 16.05 1.07 -16.55
CA GLU A 194 16.74 0.03 -17.33
C GLU A 194 15.81 -0.76 -18.25
N PRO A 195 14.70 -1.39 -17.76
CA PRO A 195 13.87 -2.24 -18.61
C PRO A 195 13.16 -1.48 -19.72
N THR A 196 12.98 -0.19 -19.56
CA THR A 196 12.31 0.67 -20.55
C THR A 196 13.27 1.41 -21.48
N GLY A 197 14.59 1.16 -21.34
CA GLY A 197 15.63 1.78 -22.14
C GLY A 197 15.76 3.29 -21.94
N VAL A 198 15.43 3.79 -20.73
CA VAL A 198 15.69 5.17 -20.35
C VAL A 198 17.13 5.29 -19.90
N GLU A 199 17.87 6.21 -20.50
CA GLU A 199 19.20 6.55 -20.01
C GLU A 199 19.10 7.56 -18.86
N VAL A 200 19.61 7.16 -17.70
CA VAL A 200 19.73 8.02 -16.50
C VAL A 200 21.17 8.53 -16.45
N VAL A 201 21.34 9.83 -16.27
CA VAL A 201 22.66 10.46 -16.12
C VAL A 201 22.68 11.22 -14.80
N VAL A 202 23.56 10.81 -13.89
CA VAL A 202 23.81 11.52 -12.63
C VAL A 202 24.92 12.55 -12.88
N ALA A 203 24.65 13.81 -12.62
CA ALA A 203 25.59 14.92 -12.84
C ALA A 203 25.49 15.96 -11.72
N ASP A 204 26.60 16.62 -11.45
CA ASP A 204 26.59 17.82 -10.58
C ASP A 204 25.91 18.97 -11.32
N LEU A 205 24.76 19.40 -10.82
CA LEU A 205 23.96 20.48 -11.41
C LEU A 205 24.08 21.78 -10.60
N THR A 206 25.08 21.91 -9.73
CA THR A 206 25.30 23.09 -8.89
C THR A 206 25.49 24.36 -9.74
N ASP A 207 26.23 24.27 -10.83
CA ASP A 207 26.51 25.39 -11.75
C ASP A 207 25.59 25.37 -13.01
N GLY A 208 24.56 24.55 -13.04
CA GLY A 208 23.64 24.39 -14.16
C GLY A 208 23.80 23.07 -14.91
N ILE A 209 23.05 22.91 -15.99
CA ILE A 209 23.11 21.72 -16.85
C ILE A 209 24.32 21.83 -17.77
N PRO A 210 25.27 20.87 -17.75
CA PRO A 210 26.42 20.86 -18.65
C PRO A 210 26.03 20.92 -20.13
N ALA A 211 26.72 21.73 -20.94
CA ALA A 211 26.37 21.94 -22.35
C ALA A 211 26.33 20.64 -23.17
N GLU A 212 27.23 19.72 -22.88
CA GLU A 212 27.29 18.40 -23.53
C GLU A 212 26.04 17.53 -23.26
N LEU A 213 25.46 17.66 -22.06
CA LEU A 213 24.21 16.96 -21.74
C LEU A 213 23.01 17.67 -22.36
N ALA A 214 23.03 19.00 -22.42
CA ALA A 214 21.99 19.78 -23.09
C ALA A 214 21.90 19.42 -24.61
N GLU A 215 23.03 19.22 -25.27
CA GLU A 215 23.11 18.83 -26.68
C GLU A 215 22.57 17.41 -26.94
N ARG A 216 22.66 16.51 -25.98
CA ARG A 216 22.08 15.13 -26.07
C ARG A 216 20.54 15.12 -26.04
N GLY A 217 19.94 16.23 -25.61
CA GLY A 217 18.50 16.34 -25.33
C GLY A 217 18.18 15.80 -23.92
N VAL A 218 17.43 16.58 -23.18
CA VAL A 218 17.00 16.25 -21.83
C VAL A 218 15.47 16.24 -21.79
N PHE A 219 14.84 15.12 -21.41
CA PHE A 219 13.39 15.10 -21.32
C PHE A 219 12.89 15.40 -19.91
N GLY A 220 13.73 15.17 -18.89
CA GLY A 220 13.40 15.43 -17.49
C GLY A 220 14.64 15.61 -16.62
N VAL A 221 14.47 16.35 -15.55
CA VAL A 221 15.50 16.63 -14.55
C VAL A 221 14.93 16.34 -13.16
N LEU A 222 15.70 15.66 -12.29
CA LEU A 222 15.41 15.52 -10.86
C LEU A 222 16.41 16.33 -10.06
N LEU A 223 15.92 17.20 -9.17
CA LEU A 223 16.69 17.96 -8.19
C LEU A 223 16.27 17.56 -6.78
N GLN A 224 17.18 17.53 -5.82
CA GLN A 224 16.92 17.28 -4.40
C GLN A 224 16.94 18.57 -3.60
N TYR A 225 15.94 18.79 -2.73
CA TYR A 225 15.80 20.05 -2.00
C TYR A 225 15.22 19.84 -0.58
N PRO A 226 16.06 19.93 0.49
CA PRO A 226 17.53 20.02 0.50
C PRO A 226 18.24 18.82 -0.10
N GLY A 227 19.50 18.98 -0.51
CA GLY A 227 20.32 17.89 -1.06
C GLY A 227 20.71 16.83 -0.01
N ALA A 228 21.17 15.67 -0.47
CA ALA A 228 21.64 14.57 0.38
C ALA A 228 22.87 14.96 1.23
N SER A 229 23.66 15.94 0.79
CA SER A 229 24.77 16.55 1.54
C SER A 229 24.30 17.49 2.65
N GLY A 230 23.01 17.79 2.71
CA GLY A 230 22.40 18.82 3.55
C GLY A 230 22.36 20.21 2.92
N ALA A 231 22.93 20.38 1.74
CA ALA A 231 23.01 21.69 1.11
C ALA A 231 21.63 22.23 0.68
N VAL A 232 21.37 23.47 1.06
CA VAL A 232 20.23 24.26 0.56
C VAL A 232 20.74 25.21 -0.51
N ARG A 233 20.37 24.95 -1.76
CA ARG A 233 20.83 25.70 -2.94
C ARG A 233 19.67 26.44 -3.60
N ASP A 234 19.94 27.53 -4.27
CA ASP A 234 18.98 28.11 -5.21
C ASP A 234 18.92 27.25 -6.48
N ILE A 235 17.86 26.46 -6.60
CA ILE A 235 17.65 25.55 -7.74
C ILE A 235 16.91 26.22 -8.89
N LYS A 236 16.44 27.46 -8.73
CA LYS A 236 15.65 28.16 -9.76
C LYS A 236 16.39 28.33 -11.08
N PRO A 237 17.68 28.71 -11.13
CA PRO A 237 18.42 28.84 -12.40
C PRO A 237 18.47 27.51 -13.19
N VAL A 238 18.65 26.38 -12.50
CA VAL A 238 18.66 25.05 -13.14
C VAL A 238 17.28 24.69 -13.70
N ILE A 239 16.22 25.04 -12.96
CA ILE A 239 14.83 24.83 -13.41
C ILE A 239 14.56 25.64 -14.68
N GLU A 240 14.96 26.91 -14.71
CA GLU A 240 14.78 27.78 -15.87
C GLU A 240 15.55 27.25 -17.10
N GLN A 241 16.81 26.85 -16.94
CA GLN A 241 17.61 26.22 -17.99
C GLN A 241 16.98 24.91 -18.51
N ALA A 242 16.50 24.04 -17.63
CA ALA A 242 15.82 22.82 -18.00
C ALA A 242 14.56 23.09 -18.85
N HIS A 243 13.79 24.10 -18.49
CA HIS A 243 12.62 24.52 -19.25
C HIS A 243 12.97 25.07 -20.64
N GLU A 244 14.08 25.80 -20.77
CA GLU A 244 14.57 26.25 -22.08
C GLU A 244 14.91 25.06 -22.99
N LEU A 245 15.41 23.96 -22.42
CA LEU A 245 15.65 22.70 -23.14
C LEU A 245 14.35 21.91 -23.42
N GLY A 246 13.21 22.32 -22.87
CA GLY A 246 11.93 21.62 -22.99
C GLY A 246 11.76 20.43 -22.08
N ALA A 247 12.61 20.30 -21.07
CA ALA A 247 12.56 19.24 -20.06
C ALA A 247 11.46 19.49 -19.00
N ILE A 248 10.96 18.44 -18.39
CA ILE A 248 10.08 18.48 -17.21
C ILE A 248 10.94 18.43 -15.96
N VAL A 249 10.70 19.34 -15.02
CA VAL A 249 11.49 19.41 -13.79
C VAL A 249 10.73 18.82 -12.60
N THR A 250 11.34 17.81 -11.98
CA THR A 250 10.92 17.21 -10.73
C THR A 250 11.82 17.66 -9.59
N VAL A 251 11.25 18.02 -8.45
CA VAL A 251 11.98 18.30 -7.22
C VAL A 251 11.59 17.27 -6.16
N ALA A 252 12.55 16.52 -5.67
CA ALA A 252 12.40 15.68 -4.48
C ALA A 252 12.61 16.58 -3.26
N ALA A 253 11.59 16.74 -2.42
CA ALA A 253 11.54 17.77 -1.41
C ALA A 253 11.15 17.24 -0.03
N ASP A 254 11.79 17.82 1.00
CA ASP A 254 11.45 17.60 2.40
C ASP A 254 10.34 18.57 2.84
N LEU A 255 9.14 18.06 3.13
CA LEU A 255 7.99 18.88 3.50
C LEU A 255 8.19 19.70 4.79
N LEU A 256 9.02 19.23 5.73
CA LEU A 256 9.30 20.00 6.95
C LEU A 256 10.19 21.21 6.62
N ALA A 257 11.21 21.01 5.79
CA ALA A 257 12.04 22.09 5.28
C ALA A 257 11.23 23.15 4.52
N LEU A 258 10.22 22.70 3.73
CA LEU A 258 9.32 23.60 2.98
C LEU A 258 8.42 24.47 3.86
N THR A 259 8.35 24.24 5.16
CA THR A 259 7.70 25.19 6.08
C THR A 259 8.52 26.46 6.29
N LEU A 260 9.83 26.41 6.01
CA LEU A 260 10.78 27.53 6.14
C LEU A 260 11.35 28.00 4.78
N LEU A 261 11.36 27.12 3.77
CA LEU A 261 11.95 27.37 2.46
C LEU A 261 10.88 27.62 1.39
N THR A 262 11.22 28.43 0.40
CA THR A 262 10.39 28.69 -0.79
C THR A 262 10.02 27.36 -1.45
N SER A 263 8.75 27.20 -1.81
CA SER A 263 8.21 25.95 -2.34
C SER A 263 8.78 25.62 -3.73
N PRO A 264 8.88 24.32 -4.09
CA PRO A 264 9.27 23.91 -5.44
C PRO A 264 8.40 24.53 -6.54
N GLY A 265 7.11 24.66 -6.30
CA GLY A 265 6.15 25.26 -7.25
C GLY A 265 6.46 26.74 -7.53
N ASP A 266 6.83 27.50 -6.50
CA ASP A 266 7.20 28.91 -6.62
C ASP A 266 8.59 29.10 -7.26
N LEU A 267 9.48 28.13 -7.07
CA LEU A 267 10.77 28.07 -7.76
C LEU A 267 10.63 27.68 -9.24
N GLY A 268 9.47 27.20 -9.67
CA GLY A 268 9.17 26.88 -11.07
C GLY A 268 9.04 25.39 -11.40
N ALA A 269 9.21 24.46 -10.44
CA ALA A 269 9.11 23.03 -10.67
C ALA A 269 7.76 22.62 -11.30
N ASP A 270 7.78 21.58 -12.10
CA ASP A 270 6.56 20.99 -12.70
C ASP A 270 5.96 19.89 -11.81
N ILE A 271 6.81 19.16 -11.10
CA ILE A 271 6.48 18.03 -10.22
C ILE A 271 7.27 18.18 -8.93
N ALA A 272 6.65 17.84 -7.81
CA ALA A 272 7.34 17.63 -6.55
C ALA A 272 7.01 16.23 -6.02
N VAL A 273 8.02 15.54 -5.53
CA VAL A 273 7.93 14.20 -4.92
C VAL A 273 8.63 14.20 -3.55
N GLY A 274 8.40 13.17 -2.77
CA GLY A 274 9.07 12.99 -1.47
C GLY A 274 8.33 12.02 -0.59
N THR A 275 8.69 12.01 0.69
CA THR A 275 8.02 11.23 1.73
C THR A 275 7.40 12.13 2.78
N THR A 276 6.30 11.66 3.39
CA THR A 276 5.67 12.35 4.53
C THR A 276 6.06 11.75 5.89
N GLN A 277 7.09 10.88 5.92
CA GLN A 277 7.49 10.11 7.10
C GLN A 277 7.69 11.00 8.34
N ARG A 278 8.40 12.12 8.20
CA ARG A 278 8.69 12.99 9.34
C ARG A 278 7.50 13.82 9.85
N PHE A 279 6.30 13.57 9.32
CA PHE A 279 5.04 14.09 9.85
C PHE A 279 4.37 13.03 10.75
N GLY A 280 5.06 12.66 11.82
CA GLY A 280 4.55 11.79 12.87
C GLY A 280 4.44 10.31 12.50
N VAL A 281 5.08 9.84 11.45
CA VAL A 281 5.08 8.42 11.07
C VAL A 281 6.37 7.75 11.57
N PRO A 282 6.29 6.64 12.35
CA PRO A 282 7.46 5.93 12.81
C PRO A 282 8.38 5.51 11.65
N MET A 283 9.70 5.47 11.85
CA MET A 283 10.66 5.03 10.84
C MET A 283 10.45 3.57 10.41
N GLY A 284 10.08 2.68 11.38
CA GLY A 284 9.71 1.30 11.09
C GLY A 284 10.75 0.51 10.29
N PHE A 285 12.02 0.77 10.52
CA PHE A 285 13.12 0.15 9.79
C PHE A 285 13.03 0.36 8.27
N GLY A 286 12.43 1.49 7.85
CA GLY A 286 12.32 1.90 6.45
C GLY A 286 10.90 2.06 5.89
N GLY A 287 9.91 1.66 6.63
CA GLY A 287 8.51 1.81 6.22
C GLY A 287 7.54 0.92 7.00
N PRO A 288 6.23 1.03 6.65
CA PRO A 288 5.65 1.77 5.51
C PRO A 288 5.62 3.29 5.72
N HIS A 289 5.85 4.05 4.65
CA HIS A 289 5.76 5.52 4.65
C HIS A 289 4.95 5.99 3.44
N ALA A 290 4.14 7.05 3.61
CA ALA A 290 3.42 7.62 2.48
C ALA A 290 4.33 8.53 1.65
N GLY A 291 4.69 8.06 0.46
CA GLY A 291 5.25 8.91 -0.58
C GLY A 291 4.21 9.87 -1.14
N PHE A 292 4.64 10.99 -1.71
CA PHE A 292 3.75 11.93 -2.36
C PHE A 292 4.22 12.32 -3.76
N MET A 293 3.27 12.77 -4.57
CA MET A 293 3.52 13.47 -5.82
C MET A 293 2.52 14.60 -5.98
N ALA A 294 3.04 15.81 -6.17
CA ALA A 294 2.25 16.98 -6.54
C ALA A 294 2.68 17.49 -7.91
N VAL A 295 1.74 18.01 -8.69
CA VAL A 295 1.99 18.42 -10.07
C VAL A 295 1.25 19.72 -10.41
N ARG A 296 1.72 20.40 -11.47
CA ARG A 296 0.95 21.48 -12.09
C ARG A 296 -0.36 20.95 -12.66
N GLU A 297 -1.42 21.74 -12.65
CA GLU A 297 -2.76 21.37 -13.05
C GLU A 297 -2.83 20.65 -14.41
N LYS A 298 -2.06 21.10 -15.38
CA LYS A 298 -1.98 20.49 -16.73
C LYS A 298 -1.60 18.99 -16.70
N PHE A 299 -0.99 18.50 -15.62
CA PHE A 299 -0.55 17.11 -15.46
C PHE A 299 -1.46 16.27 -14.55
N ALA A 300 -2.51 16.84 -13.96
CA ALA A 300 -3.42 16.13 -13.07
C ALA A 300 -3.96 14.80 -13.65
N ARG A 301 -4.30 14.82 -14.96
CA ARG A 301 -4.76 13.61 -15.68
C ARG A 301 -3.66 12.58 -15.97
N SER A 302 -2.42 12.88 -15.60
CA SER A 302 -1.25 12.03 -15.81
C SER A 302 -0.64 11.53 -14.50
N LEU A 303 -1.17 11.96 -13.33
CA LEU A 303 -0.73 11.48 -12.03
C LEU A 303 -0.86 9.96 -11.91
N PRO A 304 0.14 9.25 -11.36
CA PRO A 304 -0.03 7.87 -10.92
C PRO A 304 -0.84 7.80 -9.63
N GLY A 305 -1.36 6.62 -9.31
CA GLY A 305 -2.09 6.38 -8.08
C GLY A 305 -3.47 7.07 -8.04
N ARG A 306 -4.04 7.14 -6.84
CA ARG A 306 -5.40 7.64 -6.62
C ARG A 306 -5.44 9.14 -6.40
N LEU A 307 -6.57 9.73 -6.74
CA LEU A 307 -6.89 11.14 -6.50
C LEU A 307 -8.29 11.22 -5.88
N VAL A 308 -8.41 11.88 -4.74
CA VAL A 308 -9.69 12.20 -4.12
C VAL A 308 -10.19 13.53 -4.68
N GLY A 309 -11.47 13.57 -5.03
CA GLY A 309 -12.15 14.77 -5.51
C GLY A 309 -13.49 14.98 -4.81
N VAL A 310 -14.06 16.16 -5.08
CA VAL A 310 -15.34 16.58 -4.55
C VAL A 310 -16.45 16.29 -5.57
N SER A 311 -17.62 15.88 -5.09
CA SER A 311 -18.84 15.70 -5.87
C SER A 311 -20.06 16.09 -5.04
N VAL A 312 -21.25 15.77 -5.54
CA VAL A 312 -22.50 15.91 -4.82
C VAL A 312 -23.23 14.59 -4.77
N ASP A 313 -24.04 14.39 -3.73
CA ASP A 313 -24.97 13.27 -3.65
C ASP A 313 -26.31 13.57 -4.34
N ALA A 314 -27.22 12.62 -4.33
CA ALA A 314 -28.53 12.76 -4.98
C ALA A 314 -29.41 13.88 -4.40
N ASP A 315 -29.13 14.37 -3.18
CA ASP A 315 -29.81 15.50 -2.56
C ASP A 315 -29.07 16.85 -2.77
N GLY A 316 -27.97 16.83 -3.54
CA GLY A 316 -27.12 18.01 -3.78
C GLY A 316 -26.14 18.31 -2.64
N ASN A 317 -26.03 17.46 -1.63
CA ASN A 317 -25.08 17.66 -0.55
C ASN A 317 -23.65 17.34 -1.02
N LYS A 318 -22.67 18.07 -0.48
CA LYS A 318 -21.24 17.82 -0.73
C LYS A 318 -20.84 16.41 -0.32
N ALA A 319 -20.18 15.71 -1.23
CA ALA A 319 -19.65 14.36 -1.02
C ALA A 319 -18.26 14.22 -1.63
N TYR A 320 -17.49 13.24 -1.16
CA TYR A 320 -16.15 12.94 -1.65
C TYR A 320 -16.13 11.60 -2.37
N ARG A 321 -15.23 11.46 -3.34
CA ARG A 321 -15.04 10.23 -4.11
C ARG A 321 -13.62 10.13 -4.68
N LEU A 322 -13.24 8.94 -5.14
CA LEU A 322 -12.07 8.80 -6.01
C LEU A 322 -12.38 9.41 -7.37
N ALA A 323 -11.54 10.33 -7.83
CA ALA A 323 -11.71 11.05 -9.08
C ALA A 323 -10.79 10.51 -10.18
N LEU A 324 -11.18 10.69 -11.45
CA LEU A 324 -10.38 10.32 -12.62
C LEU A 324 -9.93 8.85 -12.63
N GLN A 325 -10.76 7.92 -12.17
CA GLN A 325 -10.44 6.48 -12.08
C GLN A 325 -10.04 5.86 -13.44
N THR A 326 -10.45 6.47 -14.56
CA THR A 326 -10.05 6.04 -15.91
C THR A 326 -8.54 6.05 -16.16
N ARG A 327 -7.74 6.62 -15.25
CA ARG A 327 -6.27 6.61 -15.29
C ARG A 327 -5.67 5.36 -14.66
N GLU A 328 -6.42 4.68 -13.77
CA GLU A 328 -5.93 3.56 -12.99
C GLU A 328 -5.62 2.34 -13.86
N GLN A 329 -4.67 1.50 -13.40
CA GLN A 329 -4.15 0.36 -14.15
C GLN A 329 -5.23 -0.69 -14.49
N HIS A 330 -6.25 -0.87 -13.63
CA HIS A 330 -7.34 -1.83 -13.88
C HIS A 330 -8.24 -1.41 -15.06
N ILE A 331 -8.24 -0.12 -15.42
CA ILE A 331 -8.94 0.39 -16.62
C ILE A 331 -8.02 0.39 -17.84
N ARG A 332 -6.76 0.81 -17.67
CA ARG A 332 -5.82 0.99 -18.78
C ARG A 332 -5.08 -0.28 -19.19
N ARG A 333 -4.92 -1.26 -18.28
CA ARG A 333 -4.23 -2.54 -18.53
C ARG A 333 -2.85 -2.32 -19.21
N GLU A 334 -2.61 -2.92 -20.39
CA GLU A 334 -1.36 -2.81 -21.15
C GLU A 334 -1.01 -1.38 -21.62
N LYS A 335 -1.95 -0.45 -21.54
CA LYS A 335 -1.73 0.99 -21.79
C LYS A 335 -1.41 1.79 -20.52
N ALA A 336 -1.37 1.13 -19.39
CA ALA A 336 -0.97 1.76 -18.13
C ALA A 336 0.53 2.06 -18.14
N THR A 337 0.91 3.15 -17.47
CA THR A 337 2.31 3.57 -17.30
C THR A 337 2.78 3.45 -15.87
N SER A 338 1.90 3.01 -14.98
CA SER A 338 2.14 2.73 -13.57
C SER A 338 1.29 1.54 -13.16
N ASN A 339 1.82 0.70 -12.28
CA ASN A 339 1.14 -0.47 -11.73
C ASN A 339 0.60 -0.23 -10.30
N ILE A 340 0.65 0.99 -9.77
CA ILE A 340 0.23 1.31 -8.40
C ILE A 340 -1.25 0.97 -8.21
N CYS A 341 -1.53 0.10 -7.22
CA CYS A 341 -2.85 -0.31 -6.75
C CYS A 341 -3.00 -0.01 -5.26
N THR A 342 -2.40 -0.84 -4.39
CA THR A 342 -2.23 -0.53 -2.97
C THR A 342 -1.13 0.52 -2.82
N ALA A 343 -1.40 1.57 -2.03
CA ALA A 343 -0.46 2.62 -1.69
C ALA A 343 -0.17 2.61 -0.18
N GLN A 344 -0.07 3.75 0.48
CA GLN A 344 0.25 3.85 1.91
C GLN A 344 -0.79 4.73 2.63
N VAL A 345 -2.07 4.40 2.46
CA VAL A 345 -3.19 5.27 2.86
C VAL A 345 -3.24 5.51 4.36
N LEU A 346 -3.07 4.48 5.20
CA LEU A 346 -3.09 4.64 6.66
C LEU A 346 -2.02 5.64 7.13
N LEU A 347 -0.82 5.57 6.54
CA LEU A 347 0.30 6.46 6.86
C LEU A 347 0.07 7.88 6.31
N ALA A 348 -0.59 8.00 5.16
CA ALA A 348 -1.01 9.30 4.63
C ALA A 348 -2.04 9.97 5.55
N VAL A 349 -2.99 9.20 6.10
CA VAL A 349 -3.94 9.70 7.10
C VAL A 349 -3.20 10.18 8.36
N MET A 350 -2.24 9.40 8.87
CA MET A 350 -1.43 9.80 10.04
C MET A 350 -0.69 11.11 9.77
N ALA A 351 -0.01 11.23 8.64
CA ALA A 351 0.75 12.43 8.26
C ALA A 351 -0.17 13.65 8.06
N GLY A 352 -1.32 13.46 7.42
CA GLY A 352 -2.34 14.50 7.28
C GLY A 352 -2.88 14.98 8.62
N MET A 353 -3.17 14.04 9.55
CA MET A 353 -3.65 14.37 10.90
C MET A 353 -2.56 15.02 11.77
N TYR A 354 -1.28 14.66 11.58
CA TYR A 354 -0.15 15.37 12.20
C TYR A 354 -0.15 16.85 11.82
N ALA A 355 -0.30 17.16 10.53
CA ALA A 355 -0.40 18.55 10.06
C ALA A 355 -1.67 19.27 10.59
N VAL A 356 -2.79 18.56 10.66
CA VAL A 356 -4.05 19.10 11.25
C VAL A 356 -3.87 19.41 12.74
N TYR A 357 -3.17 18.56 13.48
CA TYR A 357 -2.94 18.72 14.92
C TYR A 357 -1.96 19.85 15.24
N HIS A 358 -0.83 19.90 14.55
CA HIS A 358 0.20 20.93 14.76
C HIS A 358 -0.17 22.27 14.11
N GLY A 359 -0.82 22.24 12.97
CA GLY A 359 -1.10 23.41 12.15
C GLY A 359 0.20 24.10 11.63
N PRO A 360 0.09 25.16 10.85
CA PRO A 360 1.26 25.80 10.24
C PRO A 360 2.27 26.33 11.27
N ASP A 361 1.81 26.87 12.40
CA ASP A 361 2.69 27.43 13.43
C ASP A 361 3.45 26.34 14.19
N GLY A 362 2.79 25.22 14.49
CA GLY A 362 3.41 24.06 15.13
C GLY A 362 4.49 23.44 14.24
N LEU A 363 4.18 23.24 12.94
CA LEU A 363 5.15 22.72 11.97
C LEU A 363 6.35 23.65 11.82
N ARG A 364 6.13 24.96 11.72
CA ARG A 364 7.25 25.95 11.70
C ARG A 364 8.08 25.88 12.97
N THR A 365 7.47 25.71 14.13
CA THR A 365 8.18 25.58 15.41
C THR A 365 9.07 24.35 15.42
N ILE A 366 8.56 23.21 14.96
CA ILE A 366 9.33 21.96 14.83
C ILE A 366 10.49 22.15 13.86
N ALA A 367 10.24 22.70 12.67
CA ALA A 367 11.26 22.97 11.66
C ALA A 367 12.37 23.93 12.17
N ARG A 368 11.98 25.03 12.83
CA ARG A 368 12.94 25.98 13.41
C ARG A 368 13.79 25.36 14.50
N ARG A 369 13.19 24.52 15.37
CA ARG A 369 13.94 23.82 16.41
C ARG A 369 14.95 22.85 15.78
N THR A 370 14.55 22.08 14.79
CA THR A 370 15.41 21.15 14.06
C THR A 370 16.57 21.90 13.39
N HIS A 371 16.28 22.97 12.65
CA HIS A 371 17.28 23.82 12.03
C HIS A 371 18.23 24.47 13.06
N ARG A 372 17.68 24.95 14.18
CA ARG A 372 18.48 25.59 15.24
C ARG A 372 19.50 24.65 15.86
N TYR A 373 19.12 23.37 16.11
CA TYR A 373 20.07 22.36 16.55
C TYR A 373 21.18 22.11 15.53
N ALA A 374 20.86 22.04 14.24
CA ALA A 374 21.86 21.86 13.19
C ALA A 374 22.82 23.07 13.11
N ALA A 375 22.30 24.31 13.20
CA ALA A 375 23.11 25.52 13.18
C ALA A 375 24.06 25.60 14.38
N ILE A 376 23.57 25.32 15.60
CA ILE A 376 24.38 25.27 16.82
C ILE A 376 25.44 24.17 16.70
N LEU A 377 25.07 23.00 16.22
CA LEU A 377 25.98 21.89 16.03
C LEU A 377 27.11 22.25 15.07
N ALA A 378 26.76 22.84 13.92
CA ALA A 378 27.75 23.30 12.92
C ALA A 378 28.72 24.34 13.48
N GLU A 379 28.24 25.33 14.23
CA GLU A 379 29.05 26.39 14.79
C GLU A 379 29.99 25.84 15.86
N GLY A 380 29.54 24.94 16.73
CA GLY A 380 30.40 24.28 17.70
C GLY A 380 31.52 23.45 17.05
N LEU A 381 31.24 22.76 15.96
CA LEU A 381 32.24 22.03 15.18
C LEU A 381 33.25 22.99 14.53
N ARG A 382 32.79 24.11 13.91
CA ARG A 382 33.65 25.11 13.32
C ARG A 382 34.53 25.79 14.36
N ALA A 383 34.01 26.13 15.53
CA ALA A 383 34.74 26.72 16.62
C ALA A 383 35.86 25.80 17.13
N ALA A 384 35.69 24.48 17.05
CA ALA A 384 36.71 23.48 17.35
C ALA A 384 37.69 23.23 16.19
N GLY A 385 37.58 23.94 15.07
CA GLY A 385 38.44 23.77 13.90
C GLY A 385 38.11 22.58 13.02
N VAL A 386 36.93 22.02 13.17
CA VAL A 386 36.41 20.91 12.32
C VAL A 386 35.83 21.49 11.02
N ASP A 387 36.16 20.89 9.88
CA ASP A 387 35.72 21.36 8.56
C ASP A 387 34.29 20.93 8.26
N VAL A 388 33.32 21.82 8.50
CA VAL A 388 31.91 21.61 8.11
C VAL A 388 31.77 22.05 6.66
N VAL A 389 31.73 21.08 5.75
CA VAL A 389 31.66 21.27 4.29
C VAL A 389 30.36 21.94 3.87
N THR A 390 29.24 21.55 4.49
CA THR A 390 27.94 22.13 4.20
C THR A 390 27.88 23.58 4.71
N GLY A 391 27.77 24.51 3.80
CA GLY A 391 27.71 25.94 4.14
C GLY A 391 26.30 26.33 4.59
N VAL A 392 25.38 26.36 3.67
CA VAL A 392 23.94 26.61 3.89
C VAL A 392 23.21 25.27 4.04
N HIS A 393 22.47 25.12 5.13
CA HIS A 393 21.81 23.86 5.47
C HIS A 393 20.46 24.08 6.15
N PHE A 394 19.64 23.06 6.13
CA PHE A 394 18.41 23.02 6.95
C PHE A 394 18.67 22.22 8.24
N ASP A 395 18.83 20.91 8.16
CA ASP A 395 18.96 20.00 9.29
C ASP A 395 20.17 19.04 9.17
N THR A 396 20.74 18.92 8.00
CA THR A 396 21.78 17.94 7.67
C THR A 396 23.12 18.64 7.40
N LEU A 397 24.19 18.09 7.94
CA LEU A 397 25.57 18.58 7.80
C LEU A 397 26.46 17.48 7.22
N THR A 398 27.37 17.84 6.34
CA THR A 398 28.49 17.00 5.93
C THR A 398 29.79 17.62 6.49
N VAL A 399 30.59 16.78 7.15
CA VAL A 399 31.80 17.18 7.90
C VAL A 399 32.98 16.38 7.39
N ARG A 400 34.06 17.08 7.11
CA ARG A 400 35.33 16.50 6.64
C ARG A 400 36.27 16.21 7.79
N VAL A 401 36.70 14.95 7.87
CA VAL A 401 37.66 14.44 8.90
C VAL A 401 38.66 13.47 8.23
N PRO A 402 39.65 13.94 7.49
CA PRO A 402 40.51 13.15 6.64
C PRO A 402 41.06 11.87 7.33
N GLY A 403 40.77 10.70 6.81
CA GLY A 403 41.18 9.40 7.32
C GLY A 403 40.59 8.99 8.69
N LYS A 404 39.63 9.75 9.23
CA LYS A 404 39.09 9.53 10.58
C LYS A 404 37.58 9.27 10.59
N ALA A 405 36.91 9.29 9.44
CA ALA A 405 35.45 9.22 9.39
C ALA A 405 34.88 7.97 10.12
N SER A 406 35.44 6.80 9.87
CA SER A 406 35.02 5.57 10.55
C SER A 406 35.23 5.60 12.07
N ALA A 407 36.31 6.23 12.54
CA ALA A 407 36.58 6.37 13.99
C ALA A 407 35.59 7.32 14.66
N VAL A 408 35.25 8.43 14.00
CA VAL A 408 34.23 9.38 14.50
C VAL A 408 32.86 8.73 14.57
N VAL A 409 32.46 8.01 13.54
CA VAL A 409 31.18 7.28 13.53
C VAL A 409 31.12 6.23 14.64
N ALA A 410 32.23 5.49 14.86
CA ALA A 410 32.30 4.50 15.95
C ALA A 410 32.21 5.15 17.35
N ASP A 411 32.92 6.29 17.58
CA ASP A 411 32.87 7.01 18.86
C ASP A 411 31.49 7.62 19.12
N ALA A 412 30.82 8.16 18.08
CA ALA A 412 29.46 8.64 18.19
C ALA A 412 28.48 7.52 18.56
N ARG A 413 28.64 6.34 17.96
CA ARG A 413 27.83 5.16 18.26
C ARG A 413 28.01 4.68 19.71
N GLU A 414 29.23 4.67 20.23
CA GLU A 414 29.52 4.36 21.66
C GLU A 414 28.85 5.37 22.60
N ARG A 415 28.59 6.60 22.13
CA ARG A 415 27.85 7.64 22.85
C ARG A 415 26.35 7.63 22.62
N GLY A 416 25.83 6.62 21.92
CA GLY A 416 24.39 6.43 21.67
C GLY A 416 23.84 7.21 20.47
N VAL A 417 24.67 7.60 19.51
CA VAL A 417 24.26 8.36 18.32
C VAL A 417 24.74 7.68 17.03
N ASN A 418 23.85 7.43 16.10
CA ASN A 418 24.17 6.92 14.77
C ASN A 418 24.42 8.07 13.80
N LEU A 419 25.61 8.13 13.21
CA LEU A 419 25.98 9.05 12.13
C LEU A 419 26.15 8.28 10.81
N ARG A 420 26.01 8.99 9.69
CA ARG A 420 26.23 8.41 8.37
C ARG A 420 27.73 8.46 8.01
N LEU A 421 28.36 7.30 7.78
CA LEU A 421 29.64 7.22 7.12
C LEU A 421 29.44 7.42 5.61
N VAL A 422 29.92 8.53 5.05
CA VAL A 422 29.83 8.81 3.62
C VAL A 422 30.97 8.11 2.88
N ASP A 423 32.21 8.38 3.33
CA ASP A 423 33.43 7.73 2.85
C ASP A 423 34.53 7.77 3.93
N GLY A 424 35.78 7.50 3.58
CA GLY A 424 36.90 7.50 4.54
C GLY A 424 37.23 8.87 5.16
N ASP A 425 36.76 9.96 4.54
CA ASP A 425 37.05 11.34 4.91
C ASP A 425 35.83 12.16 5.32
N LEU A 426 34.63 11.68 5.01
CA LEU A 426 33.38 12.42 5.18
C LEU A 426 32.39 11.68 6.09
N VAL A 427 31.83 12.43 7.02
CA VAL A 427 30.72 12.01 7.89
C VAL A 427 29.54 12.96 7.64
N SER A 428 28.33 12.42 7.49
CA SER A 428 27.11 13.21 7.47
C SER A 428 26.27 12.92 8.71
N LEU A 429 25.55 13.95 9.13
CA LEU A 429 24.67 13.87 10.31
C LEU A 429 23.43 14.76 10.10
N ALA A 430 22.29 14.31 10.61
CA ALA A 430 21.04 15.02 10.49
C ALA A 430 20.38 15.22 11.85
N CYS A 431 19.94 16.45 12.12
CA CYS A 431 19.06 16.74 13.23
C CYS A 431 17.59 16.47 12.83
N ASP A 432 16.77 16.12 13.80
CA ASP A 432 15.35 15.86 13.59
C ASP A 432 14.50 16.35 14.77
N GLU A 433 13.20 16.00 14.77
CA GLU A 433 12.28 16.39 15.83
C GLU A 433 12.68 15.82 17.20
N THR A 434 13.38 14.68 17.23
CA THR A 434 13.76 13.99 18.47
C THR A 434 15.14 14.42 19.00
N THR A 435 15.87 15.23 18.25
CA THR A 435 17.20 15.71 18.62
C THR A 435 17.18 16.48 19.95
N THR A 436 18.13 16.16 20.83
CA THR A 436 18.28 16.73 22.15
C THR A 436 19.65 17.40 22.34
N ARG A 437 19.75 18.26 23.38
CA ARG A 437 21.02 18.87 23.77
C ARG A 437 22.10 17.84 24.11
N ALA A 438 21.73 16.73 24.75
CA ALA A 438 22.66 15.65 25.08
C ALA A 438 23.25 14.98 23.84
N GLN A 439 22.45 14.78 22.81
CA GLN A 439 22.92 14.23 21.53
C GLN A 439 23.86 15.20 20.80
N VAL A 440 23.56 16.50 20.80
CA VAL A 440 24.48 17.52 20.23
C VAL A 440 25.84 17.47 20.95
N ALA A 441 25.84 17.42 22.28
CA ALA A 441 27.08 17.30 23.04
C ALA A 441 27.83 15.97 22.76
N ALA A 442 27.13 14.85 22.60
CA ALA A 442 27.69 13.56 22.23
C ALA A 442 28.36 13.61 20.84
N VAL A 443 27.71 14.24 19.88
CA VAL A 443 28.27 14.45 18.53
C VAL A 443 29.53 15.30 18.60
N TRP A 444 29.50 16.45 19.27
CA TRP A 444 30.72 17.26 19.44
C TRP A 444 31.88 16.46 20.02
N ALA A 445 31.59 15.69 21.11
CA ALA A 445 32.63 14.86 21.74
C ALA A 445 33.21 13.83 20.77
N ALA A 446 32.40 13.22 19.91
CA ALA A 446 32.86 12.26 18.90
C ALA A 446 33.81 12.90 17.86
N PHE A 447 33.62 14.19 17.56
CA PHE A 447 34.53 14.95 16.71
C PHE A 447 35.69 15.57 17.49
N GLY A 448 35.83 15.30 18.80
CA GLY A 448 36.84 15.91 19.66
C GLY A 448 36.58 17.39 19.95
N ALA A 449 35.37 17.87 19.80
CA ALA A 449 34.92 19.21 20.08
C ALA A 449 34.19 19.31 21.43
N GLU A 450 34.17 20.49 22.02
CA GLU A 450 33.38 20.84 23.18
C GLU A 450 32.69 22.17 22.90
N GLY A 451 31.49 22.36 23.42
CA GLY A 451 30.73 23.59 23.23
C GLY A 451 29.74 23.87 24.36
N ASP A 452 29.43 25.15 24.54
CA ASP A 452 28.33 25.61 25.40
C ASP A 452 27.14 25.94 24.52
N ILE A 453 26.10 25.07 24.59
CA ILE A 453 24.89 25.19 23.77
C ILE A 453 24.18 26.53 24.02
N GLU A 454 24.09 27.00 25.28
CA GLU A 454 23.41 28.25 25.59
C GLU A 454 24.18 29.47 25.02
N ALA A 455 25.49 29.46 25.13
CA ALA A 455 26.32 30.52 24.60
C ALA A 455 26.25 30.56 23.06
N LEU A 456 26.28 29.40 22.41
CA LEU A 456 26.15 29.30 20.95
C LEU A 456 24.74 29.65 20.49
N ASP A 457 23.69 29.24 21.19
CA ASP A 457 22.31 29.62 20.85
C ASP A 457 22.09 31.13 20.83
N ALA A 458 22.75 31.83 21.77
CA ALA A 458 22.68 33.30 21.87
C ALA A 458 23.38 34.05 20.72
N THR A 459 24.35 33.45 20.04
CA THR A 459 25.23 34.10 19.06
C THR A 459 25.13 33.55 17.64
N THR A 460 24.68 32.29 17.48
CA THR A 460 24.57 31.63 16.17
C THR A 460 23.40 32.19 15.37
N ALA A 461 23.65 32.64 14.15
CA ALA A 461 22.61 33.05 13.21
C ALA A 461 21.96 31.81 12.58
N ASP A 462 20.72 31.95 12.11
CA ASP A 462 20.10 30.95 11.27
C ASP A 462 20.88 30.86 9.95
N ALA A 463 21.09 29.61 9.47
CA ALA A 463 21.92 29.33 8.30
C ALA A 463 21.16 29.40 6.97
N LEU A 464 19.87 29.74 6.98
CA LEU A 464 19.03 29.76 5.77
C LEU A 464 19.18 31.10 5.04
N PRO A 465 19.34 31.10 3.70
CA PRO A 465 19.48 32.32 2.91
C PRO A 465 18.15 33.10 2.87
N GLU A 466 18.25 34.42 3.07
CA GLU A 466 17.06 35.28 3.03
C GLU A 466 16.26 35.18 1.73
N GLY A 467 16.93 35.01 0.58
CA GLY A 467 16.29 34.86 -0.73
C GLY A 467 15.53 33.53 -0.96
N LEU A 468 15.74 32.53 -0.11
CA LEU A 468 15.07 31.23 -0.17
C LEU A 468 14.08 31.01 0.99
N LEU A 469 13.91 31.98 1.88
CA LEU A 469 12.95 31.88 2.96
C LEU A 469 11.52 31.93 2.43
N ARG A 470 10.68 31.05 2.97
CA ARG A 470 9.25 31.04 2.67
C ARG A 470 8.56 32.26 3.26
N THR A 471 7.92 33.06 2.43
CA THR A 471 7.21 34.28 2.84
C THR A 471 5.68 34.14 2.72
N ASP A 472 5.20 33.18 1.95
CA ASP A 472 3.77 32.91 1.75
C ASP A 472 3.15 32.15 2.94
N ALA A 473 1.83 32.27 3.07
CA ALA A 473 1.05 31.46 3.99
C ALA A 473 0.80 30.08 3.38
N PHE A 474 0.82 29.04 4.21
CA PHE A 474 0.50 27.67 3.85
C PHE A 474 -0.41 27.04 4.91
N LEU A 475 -1.07 25.92 4.58
CA LEU A 475 -2.09 25.26 5.40
C LEU A 475 -3.18 26.26 5.83
N THR A 476 -3.66 27.01 4.86
CA THR A 476 -4.63 28.10 5.09
C THR A 476 -6.04 27.58 5.30
N HIS A 477 -6.35 26.37 4.87
CA HIS A 477 -7.67 25.77 5.04
C HIS A 477 -8.02 25.62 6.54
N PRO A 478 -9.26 25.91 6.95
CA PRO A 478 -9.69 25.90 8.35
C PRO A 478 -9.41 24.62 9.11
N VAL A 479 -9.37 23.44 8.46
CA VAL A 479 -9.08 22.16 9.09
C VAL A 479 -7.74 22.15 9.84
N PHE A 480 -6.73 22.86 9.33
CA PHE A 480 -5.40 22.96 9.95
C PHE A 480 -5.37 23.97 11.13
N HIS A 481 -6.49 24.57 11.49
CA HIS A 481 -6.61 25.56 12.57
C HIS A 481 -7.61 25.15 13.66
N GLN A 482 -8.50 24.18 13.39
CA GLN A 482 -9.64 23.87 14.25
C GLN A 482 -9.39 22.71 15.23
N HIS A 483 -8.46 21.78 14.94
CA HIS A 483 -8.31 20.52 15.68
C HIS A 483 -6.97 20.39 16.41
N ARG A 484 -6.48 21.50 16.98
CA ARG A 484 -5.17 21.64 17.61
C ARG A 484 -5.12 21.21 19.10
N SER A 485 -6.24 21.00 19.74
CA SER A 485 -6.29 20.44 21.10
C SER A 485 -6.56 18.95 21.05
N GLU A 486 -6.07 18.22 22.07
CA GLU A 486 -6.28 16.78 22.18
C GLU A 486 -7.76 16.39 22.06
N THR A 487 -8.64 17.07 22.79
CA THR A 487 -10.08 16.82 22.73
C THR A 487 -10.69 17.12 21.35
N ALA A 488 -10.25 18.19 20.68
CA ALA A 488 -10.75 18.54 19.37
C ALA A 488 -10.30 17.49 18.32
N MET A 489 -9.05 17.05 18.39
CA MET A 489 -8.51 16.01 17.50
C MET A 489 -9.22 14.67 17.73
N LEU A 490 -9.36 14.24 18.98
CA LEU A 490 -10.08 13.00 19.33
C LEU A 490 -11.50 12.98 18.76
N ARG A 491 -12.23 14.08 18.92
CA ARG A 491 -13.60 14.21 18.38
C ARG A 491 -13.65 14.26 16.85
N TYR A 492 -12.65 14.87 16.23
CA TYR A 492 -12.54 14.91 14.77
C TYR A 492 -12.28 13.51 14.20
N LEU A 493 -11.30 12.78 14.75
CA LEU A 493 -11.01 11.40 14.35
C LEU A 493 -12.24 10.49 14.52
N ARG A 494 -12.96 10.62 15.65
CA ARG A 494 -14.20 9.86 15.90
C ARG A 494 -15.27 10.21 14.85
N LYS A 495 -15.47 11.51 14.57
CA LYS A 495 -16.44 11.98 13.56
C LYS A 495 -16.13 11.40 12.17
N LEU A 496 -14.87 11.31 11.80
CA LEU A 496 -14.45 10.72 10.52
C LEU A 496 -14.72 9.21 10.51
N ALA A 497 -14.30 8.49 11.56
CA ALA A 497 -14.51 7.04 11.68
C ALA A 497 -16.01 6.67 11.66
N ASP A 498 -16.89 7.50 12.24
CA ASP A 498 -18.34 7.27 12.22
C ASP A 498 -18.97 7.41 10.82
N ARG A 499 -18.26 8.02 9.87
CA ARG A 499 -18.69 8.20 8.48
C ARG A 499 -18.06 7.20 7.52
N ASP A 500 -17.50 6.13 8.08
CA ASP A 500 -16.82 5.06 7.37
C ASP A 500 -17.36 3.68 7.72
N TYR A 501 -16.92 2.68 6.97
CA TYR A 501 -17.20 1.28 7.19
C TYR A 501 -15.88 0.49 7.23
N ALA A 502 -15.72 -0.33 8.27
CA ALA A 502 -14.55 -1.17 8.48
C ALA A 502 -14.99 -2.48 9.15
N LEU A 503 -14.08 -3.44 9.33
CA LEU A 503 -14.40 -4.77 9.89
C LEU A 503 -14.95 -4.71 11.33
N ASP A 504 -14.71 -3.64 12.06
CA ASP A 504 -15.30 -3.42 13.41
C ASP A 504 -16.82 -3.14 13.37
N ARG A 505 -17.40 -2.95 12.18
CA ARG A 505 -18.84 -2.76 11.98
C ARG A 505 -19.52 -3.99 11.38
N GLY A 506 -18.85 -4.77 10.54
CA GLY A 506 -19.40 -5.94 9.91
C GLY A 506 -18.53 -6.43 8.74
N MET A 507 -18.96 -7.52 8.14
CA MET A 507 -18.24 -8.17 7.05
C MET A 507 -18.02 -7.24 5.84
N ILE A 508 -16.87 -7.37 5.23
CA ILE A 508 -16.51 -6.74 3.95
C ILE A 508 -16.23 -7.86 2.93
N PRO A 509 -17.24 -8.36 2.23
CA PRO A 509 -17.12 -9.55 1.39
C PRO A 509 -16.52 -9.26 0.01
N LEU A 510 -15.36 -8.61 -0.03
CA LEU A 510 -14.71 -8.20 -1.28
C LEU A 510 -13.96 -9.35 -1.92
N GLY A 511 -14.46 -9.84 -3.04
CA GLY A 511 -13.79 -10.84 -3.86
C GLY A 511 -12.51 -10.32 -4.48
N SER A 512 -11.54 -11.24 -4.55
CA SER A 512 -10.14 -11.04 -4.92
C SER A 512 -9.34 -10.15 -3.95
N CYS A 513 -9.94 -9.70 -2.84
CA CYS A 513 -9.28 -8.92 -1.80
C CYS A 513 -9.73 -9.39 -0.42
N THR A 514 -9.01 -10.38 0.11
CA THR A 514 -9.30 -10.97 1.42
C THR A 514 -9.33 -9.93 2.52
N MET A 515 -10.51 -9.67 3.08
CA MET A 515 -10.71 -8.80 4.24
C MET A 515 -10.72 -9.64 5.52
N LYS A 516 -9.60 -10.31 5.77
CA LYS A 516 -9.39 -11.17 6.93
C LYS A 516 -9.20 -10.35 8.20
N LEU A 517 -9.61 -10.89 9.33
CA LEU A 517 -9.39 -10.30 10.64
C LEU A 517 -7.91 -9.94 10.84
N ASN A 518 -7.67 -8.76 11.41
CA ASN A 518 -6.39 -8.33 11.94
C ASN A 518 -6.51 -8.36 13.47
N ALA A 519 -5.97 -9.40 14.10
CA ALA A 519 -6.09 -9.57 15.55
C ALA A 519 -5.28 -8.52 16.32
N THR A 520 -5.75 -8.10 17.48
CA THR A 520 -5.08 -7.08 18.28
C THR A 520 -3.68 -7.53 18.73
N ALA A 521 -3.51 -8.81 19.09
CA ALA A 521 -2.20 -9.37 19.46
C ALA A 521 -1.20 -9.36 18.28
N GLU A 522 -1.66 -9.44 17.04
CA GLU A 522 -0.81 -9.31 15.85
C GLU A 522 -0.34 -7.87 15.63
N MET A 523 -1.22 -6.91 15.96
CA MET A 523 -0.96 -5.48 15.75
C MET A 523 -0.08 -4.85 16.84
N GLU A 524 -0.05 -5.40 18.04
CA GLU A 524 0.50 -4.75 19.24
C GLU A 524 1.98 -4.35 19.09
N SER A 525 2.79 -5.23 18.50
CA SER A 525 4.25 -5.04 18.47
C SER A 525 4.75 -3.96 17.51
N ILE A 526 3.97 -3.58 16.50
CA ILE A 526 4.41 -2.61 15.47
C ILE A 526 4.62 -1.19 16.02
N THR A 527 4.05 -0.90 17.20
CA THR A 527 4.20 0.40 17.87
C THR A 527 5.27 0.39 18.96
N TRP A 528 5.93 -0.75 19.19
CA TRP A 528 7.04 -0.80 20.13
C TRP A 528 8.25 -0.04 19.60
N PRO A 529 8.93 0.77 20.43
CA PRO A 529 10.06 1.58 19.95
C PRO A 529 11.17 0.75 19.30
N GLU A 530 11.43 -0.45 19.80
CA GLU A 530 12.47 -1.36 19.31
C GLU A 530 12.23 -1.84 17.87
N PHE A 531 10.98 -1.76 17.37
CA PHE A 531 10.62 -2.00 15.97
C PHE A 531 10.33 -0.67 15.24
N GLY A 532 9.59 0.23 15.87
CA GLY A 532 9.11 1.46 15.24
C GLY A 532 10.18 2.55 15.06
N ALA A 533 11.21 2.60 15.92
CA ALA A 533 12.19 3.69 15.92
C ALA A 533 13.55 3.32 15.28
N LEU A 534 13.71 2.13 14.72
CA LEU A 534 14.93 1.73 14.02
C LEU A 534 15.05 2.45 12.67
N HIS A 535 16.27 2.98 12.41
CA HIS A 535 16.60 3.56 11.13
C HIS A 535 16.95 2.47 10.10
N PRO A 536 16.49 2.53 8.82
CA PRO A 536 16.72 1.47 7.83
C PRO A 536 18.20 1.24 7.48
N PHE A 537 19.03 2.25 7.68
CA PHE A 537 20.49 2.18 7.45
C PHE A 537 21.30 2.14 8.76
N ALA A 538 20.66 1.80 9.88
CA ALA A 538 21.38 1.48 11.10
C ALA A 538 22.28 0.25 10.89
N PRO A 539 23.42 0.14 11.59
CA PRO A 539 24.27 -1.05 11.54
C PRO A 539 23.47 -2.33 11.85
N ALA A 540 23.81 -3.42 11.15
CA ALA A 540 23.06 -4.68 11.26
C ALA A 540 23.03 -5.25 12.70
N GLU A 541 24.10 -5.00 13.48
CA GLU A 541 24.20 -5.42 14.88
C GLU A 541 23.18 -4.71 15.79
N GLU A 542 22.70 -3.54 15.40
CA GLU A 542 21.66 -2.82 16.13
C GLU A 542 20.25 -3.29 15.81
N ALA A 543 20.10 -3.99 14.69
CA ALA A 543 18.83 -4.50 14.18
C ALA A 543 18.76 -6.05 14.22
N GLU A 544 19.56 -6.72 15.03
CA GLU A 544 19.70 -8.19 15.05
C GLU A 544 18.35 -8.90 15.24
N GLY A 545 17.52 -8.40 16.14
CA GLY A 545 16.19 -8.96 16.41
C GLY A 545 15.26 -8.78 15.21
N PHE A 546 15.29 -7.61 14.57
CA PHE A 546 14.47 -7.34 13.38
C PHE A 546 14.91 -8.17 12.18
N LEU A 547 16.22 -8.25 11.93
CA LEU A 547 16.78 -9.07 10.85
C LEU A 547 16.49 -10.56 11.05
N THR A 548 16.44 -11.02 12.32
CA THR A 548 16.02 -12.39 12.63
C THR A 548 14.54 -12.61 12.29
N LEU A 549 13.66 -11.66 12.67
CA LEU A 549 12.23 -11.72 12.36
C LEU A 549 11.99 -11.77 10.83
N ILE A 550 12.70 -10.92 10.09
CA ILE A 550 12.61 -10.87 8.62
C ILE A 550 12.99 -12.23 8.01
N ARG A 551 14.15 -12.76 8.36
CA ARG A 551 14.63 -14.07 7.85
C ARG A 551 13.66 -15.18 8.18
N GLU A 552 13.18 -15.26 9.43
CA GLU A 552 12.19 -16.26 9.82
C GLU A 552 10.88 -16.14 9.06
N LEU A 553 10.44 -14.91 8.74
CA LEU A 553 9.25 -14.72 7.93
C LEU A 553 9.48 -15.15 6.49
N GLU A 554 10.62 -14.81 5.88
CA GLU A 554 10.99 -15.24 4.54
C GLU A 554 11.03 -16.78 4.44
N GLU A 555 11.65 -17.47 5.42
CA GLU A 555 11.67 -18.93 5.51
C GLU A 555 10.28 -19.55 5.62
N ARG A 556 9.39 -18.96 6.43
CA ARG A 556 8.01 -19.42 6.59
C ARG A 556 7.18 -19.20 5.33
N LEU A 557 7.36 -18.09 4.65
CA LEU A 557 6.69 -17.81 3.38
C LEU A 557 7.20 -18.75 2.27
N ALA A 558 8.49 -19.06 2.25
CA ALA A 558 9.06 -20.07 1.35
C ALA A 558 8.44 -21.46 1.59
N GLU A 559 8.34 -21.89 2.85
CA GLU A 559 7.66 -23.14 3.22
C GLU A 559 6.21 -23.20 2.74
N VAL A 560 5.46 -22.12 2.97
CA VAL A 560 4.03 -22.06 2.60
C VAL A 560 3.82 -22.12 1.09
N THR A 561 4.71 -21.52 0.33
CA THR A 561 4.58 -21.39 -1.13
C THR A 561 5.33 -22.46 -1.92
N GLY A 562 6.28 -23.16 -1.28
CA GLY A 562 7.14 -24.16 -1.94
C GLY A 562 8.22 -23.55 -2.82
N TYR A 563 8.57 -22.28 -2.61
CA TYR A 563 9.69 -21.61 -3.25
C TYR A 563 11.00 -21.81 -2.46
N ASP A 564 12.13 -21.59 -3.13
CA ASP A 564 13.46 -21.76 -2.54
C ASP A 564 13.98 -20.49 -1.86
N ALA A 565 13.50 -19.31 -2.28
CA ALA A 565 13.89 -18.02 -1.72
C ALA A 565 12.75 -17.03 -1.79
N VAL A 566 12.69 -16.12 -0.79
CA VAL A 566 11.73 -15.02 -0.72
C VAL A 566 12.46 -13.72 -0.43
N SER A 567 12.05 -12.64 -1.05
CA SER A 567 12.45 -11.27 -0.69
C SER A 567 11.22 -10.48 -0.25
N ILE A 568 11.30 -9.85 0.90
CA ILE A 568 10.23 -9.00 1.44
C ILE A 568 10.39 -7.52 1.05
N GLN A 569 11.39 -7.17 0.26
CA GLN A 569 11.69 -5.79 -0.09
C GLN A 569 10.56 -5.06 -0.83
N PRO A 570 9.78 -5.68 -1.74
CA PRO A 570 8.72 -4.97 -2.43
C PRO A 570 7.67 -4.39 -1.47
N ASN A 571 7.47 -3.09 -1.51
CA ASN A 571 6.58 -2.33 -0.62
C ASN A 571 5.11 -2.23 -1.11
N ALA A 572 4.73 -3.07 -2.06
CA ALA A 572 3.35 -3.33 -2.50
C ALA A 572 3.32 -4.61 -3.33
N GLY A 573 2.13 -5.23 -3.50
CA GLY A 573 1.97 -6.41 -4.39
C GLY A 573 2.41 -6.13 -5.81
N SER A 574 2.03 -4.99 -6.38
CA SER A 574 2.46 -4.57 -7.71
C SER A 574 3.98 -4.39 -7.85
N GLN A 575 4.66 -4.02 -6.78
CA GLN A 575 6.13 -3.97 -6.74
C GLN A 575 6.73 -5.38 -6.69
N GLY A 576 6.07 -6.33 -6.02
CA GLY A 576 6.42 -7.76 -6.07
C GLY A 576 6.25 -8.34 -7.48
N GLU A 577 5.17 -7.96 -8.20
CA GLU A 577 5.01 -8.30 -9.62
C GLU A 577 6.19 -7.80 -10.45
N PHE A 578 6.53 -6.53 -10.30
CA PHE A 578 7.64 -5.92 -11.03
C PHE A 578 8.98 -6.59 -10.70
N ALA A 579 9.26 -6.83 -9.42
CA ALA A 579 10.48 -7.52 -8.97
C ALA A 579 10.60 -8.92 -9.56
N GLY A 580 9.52 -9.71 -9.54
CA GLY A 580 9.50 -11.05 -10.10
C GLY A 580 9.74 -11.06 -11.61
N LEU A 581 9.12 -10.15 -12.35
CA LEU A 581 9.32 -10.03 -13.79
C LEU A 581 10.73 -9.55 -14.16
N LEU A 582 11.33 -8.67 -13.35
CA LEU A 582 12.74 -8.28 -13.51
C LEU A 582 13.68 -9.47 -13.28
N ALA A 583 13.40 -10.30 -12.27
CA ALA A 583 14.19 -11.50 -12.00
C ALA A 583 14.13 -12.49 -13.19
N VAL A 584 12.94 -12.73 -13.75
CA VAL A 584 12.77 -13.54 -14.97
C VAL A 584 13.55 -12.96 -16.16
N ARG A 585 13.47 -11.65 -16.36
CA ARG A 585 14.20 -10.99 -17.45
C ARG A 585 15.71 -11.09 -17.28
N ALA A 586 16.21 -10.89 -16.06
CA ALA A 586 17.61 -11.00 -15.73
C ALA A 586 18.12 -12.44 -15.94
N TYR A 587 17.32 -13.44 -15.56
CA TYR A 587 17.61 -14.86 -15.81
C TYR A 587 17.76 -15.15 -17.33
N HIS A 588 16.82 -14.73 -18.17
CA HIS A 588 16.93 -14.94 -19.61
C HIS A 588 18.17 -14.25 -20.19
N ARG A 589 18.46 -13.03 -19.79
CA ARG A 589 19.67 -12.30 -20.23
C ARG A 589 20.96 -13.01 -19.82
N ALA A 590 21.03 -13.50 -18.58
CA ALA A 590 22.19 -14.22 -18.08
C ALA A 590 22.44 -15.53 -18.86
N ASN A 591 21.38 -16.12 -19.42
CA ASN A 591 21.47 -17.31 -20.27
C ASN A 591 21.71 -16.96 -21.77
N GLY A 592 21.84 -15.69 -22.14
CA GLY A 592 22.03 -15.25 -23.53
C GLY A 592 20.74 -15.21 -24.36
N ASP A 593 19.60 -15.32 -23.73
CA ASP A 593 18.25 -15.33 -24.35
C ASP A 593 17.58 -13.93 -24.33
N GLU A 594 18.30 -12.88 -24.68
CA GLU A 594 17.81 -11.49 -24.66
C GLU A 594 16.57 -11.26 -25.52
N GLY A 595 16.33 -12.11 -26.50
CA GLY A 595 15.16 -12.08 -27.39
C GLY A 595 13.85 -12.52 -26.71
N ARG A 596 13.91 -13.14 -25.54
CA ARG A 596 12.72 -13.56 -24.77
C ARG A 596 12.12 -12.36 -24.05
N THR A 597 11.12 -11.75 -24.68
CA THR A 597 10.46 -10.53 -24.22
C THR A 597 8.93 -10.62 -24.17
N VAL A 598 8.35 -11.73 -24.61
CA VAL A 598 6.89 -11.92 -24.65
C VAL A 598 6.40 -12.40 -23.29
N CYS A 599 5.42 -11.70 -22.74
CA CYS A 599 4.64 -12.08 -21.56
C CYS A 599 3.23 -12.48 -21.97
N LEU A 600 2.87 -13.76 -21.81
CA LEU A 600 1.50 -14.23 -22.01
C LEU A 600 0.66 -13.91 -20.75
N ILE A 601 -0.53 -13.37 -20.93
CA ILE A 601 -1.42 -12.99 -19.83
C ILE A 601 -2.86 -13.38 -20.18
N PRO A 602 -3.57 -14.19 -19.35
CA PRO A 602 -4.99 -14.46 -19.54
C PRO A 602 -5.83 -13.18 -19.51
N SER A 603 -6.86 -13.12 -20.32
CA SER A 603 -7.76 -11.95 -20.42
C SER A 603 -8.47 -11.62 -19.09
N SER A 604 -8.60 -12.60 -18.21
CA SER A 604 -9.18 -12.48 -16.86
C SER A 604 -8.21 -11.94 -15.81
N ALA A 605 -6.91 -11.85 -16.11
CA ALA A 605 -5.90 -11.42 -15.15
C ALA A 605 -6.15 -9.99 -14.64
N HIS A 606 -5.66 -9.71 -13.44
CA HIS A 606 -5.73 -8.37 -12.86
C HIS A 606 -4.98 -7.35 -13.73
N GLY A 607 -5.45 -6.10 -13.81
CA GLY A 607 -4.86 -5.07 -14.67
C GLY A 607 -3.42 -4.70 -14.31
N THR A 608 -2.99 -4.94 -13.06
CA THR A 608 -1.60 -4.72 -12.62
C THR A 608 -0.61 -5.64 -13.33
N ASN A 609 -1.00 -6.88 -13.67
CA ASN A 609 -0.14 -7.85 -14.35
C ASN A 609 0.36 -7.29 -15.69
N ALA A 610 -0.56 -6.81 -16.53
CA ALA A 610 -0.20 -6.21 -17.80
C ALA A 610 0.64 -4.92 -17.64
N ALA A 611 0.30 -4.08 -16.68
CA ALA A 611 1.06 -2.87 -16.38
C ALA A 611 2.49 -3.19 -15.91
N SER A 612 2.67 -4.16 -15.02
CA SER A 612 3.97 -4.62 -14.51
C SER A 612 4.82 -5.22 -15.63
N ALA A 613 4.22 -6.01 -16.53
CA ALA A 613 4.92 -6.58 -17.69
C ALA A 613 5.46 -5.49 -18.64
N VAL A 614 4.65 -4.47 -18.95
CA VAL A 614 5.09 -3.33 -19.75
C VAL A 614 6.22 -2.55 -19.06
N MET A 615 6.12 -2.33 -17.74
CA MET A 615 7.16 -1.65 -16.97
C MET A 615 8.46 -2.46 -16.93
N ALA A 616 8.38 -3.78 -16.93
CA ALA A 616 9.54 -4.68 -17.05
C ALA A 616 10.10 -4.79 -18.48
N GLY A 617 9.58 -3.99 -19.43
CA GLY A 617 10.03 -3.97 -20.82
C GLY A 617 9.56 -5.17 -21.65
N MET A 618 8.50 -5.86 -21.22
CA MET A 618 7.95 -7.02 -21.91
C MET A 618 6.78 -6.65 -22.84
N LYS A 619 6.62 -7.44 -23.88
CA LYS A 619 5.49 -7.36 -24.82
C LYS A 619 4.34 -8.23 -24.30
N VAL A 620 3.23 -7.61 -23.94
CA VAL A 620 2.03 -8.33 -23.48
C VAL A 620 1.31 -8.98 -24.68
N VAL A 621 1.02 -10.27 -24.55
CA VAL A 621 0.18 -11.04 -25.47
C VAL A 621 -0.94 -11.69 -24.67
N VAL A 622 -2.18 -11.31 -25.00
CA VAL A 622 -3.36 -11.78 -24.26
C VAL A 622 -3.74 -13.19 -24.71
N VAL A 623 -3.95 -14.07 -23.73
CA VAL A 623 -4.54 -15.42 -23.91
C VAL A 623 -6.02 -15.34 -23.57
N LYS A 624 -6.87 -15.99 -24.37
CA LYS A 624 -8.31 -16.01 -24.14
C LYS A 624 -8.66 -16.80 -22.89
N THR A 625 -9.82 -16.48 -22.34
CA THR A 625 -10.50 -17.25 -21.29
C THR A 625 -11.63 -18.02 -21.94
N ALA A 626 -11.79 -19.30 -21.58
CA ALA A 626 -12.87 -20.15 -22.04
C ALA A 626 -14.22 -19.80 -21.34
N ASP A 627 -15.31 -20.37 -21.83
CA ASP A 627 -16.66 -20.05 -21.32
C ASP A 627 -16.89 -20.51 -19.86
N ASP A 628 -16.12 -21.50 -19.41
CA ASP A 628 -16.12 -22.03 -18.02
C ASP A 628 -15.28 -21.20 -17.03
N GLY A 629 -14.60 -20.19 -17.53
CA GLY A 629 -13.74 -19.30 -16.73
C GLY A 629 -12.29 -19.77 -16.61
N GLU A 630 -11.92 -20.90 -17.21
CA GLU A 630 -10.54 -21.39 -17.27
C GLU A 630 -9.76 -20.73 -18.41
N VAL A 631 -8.44 -20.89 -18.43
CA VAL A 631 -7.60 -20.48 -19.56
C VAL A 631 -7.96 -21.30 -20.79
N ASP A 632 -8.17 -20.64 -21.93
CA ASP A 632 -8.37 -21.33 -23.21
C ASP A 632 -7.06 -22.02 -23.63
N ILE A 633 -6.99 -23.34 -23.38
CA ILE A 633 -5.79 -24.15 -23.64
C ILE A 633 -5.40 -24.17 -25.11
N GLU A 634 -6.37 -24.16 -26.03
CA GLU A 634 -6.08 -24.15 -27.48
C GLU A 634 -5.45 -22.82 -27.91
N ASP A 635 -6.00 -21.69 -27.42
CA ASP A 635 -5.43 -20.36 -27.67
C ASP A 635 -4.04 -20.21 -27.01
N LEU A 636 -3.87 -20.73 -25.80
CA LEU A 636 -2.58 -20.75 -25.11
C LEU A 636 -1.53 -21.50 -25.93
N ARG A 637 -1.81 -22.73 -26.36
CA ARG A 637 -0.90 -23.53 -27.19
C ARG A 637 -0.57 -22.86 -28.50
N ALA A 638 -1.55 -22.25 -29.14
CA ALA A 638 -1.32 -21.48 -30.37
C ALA A 638 -0.37 -20.29 -30.14
N LYS A 639 -0.53 -19.56 -29.00
CA LYS A 639 0.35 -18.46 -28.62
C LYS A 639 1.77 -18.93 -28.26
N ILE A 640 1.90 -20.03 -27.50
CA ILE A 640 3.19 -20.65 -27.18
C ILE A 640 3.90 -21.03 -28.48
N ALA A 641 3.23 -21.69 -29.40
CA ALA A 641 3.81 -22.07 -30.70
C ALA A 641 4.24 -20.85 -31.55
N GLN A 642 3.41 -19.78 -31.55
CA GLN A 642 3.67 -18.56 -32.29
C GLN A 642 4.88 -17.79 -31.75
N TYR A 643 5.07 -17.75 -30.43
CA TYR A 643 6.10 -16.95 -29.76
C TYR A 643 7.19 -17.81 -29.08
N ARG A 644 7.35 -19.06 -29.49
CA ARG A 644 8.23 -20.04 -28.81
C ARG A 644 9.62 -19.51 -28.49
N ASP A 645 10.26 -18.82 -29.43
CA ASP A 645 11.62 -18.31 -29.27
C ASP A 645 11.68 -16.94 -28.54
N GLU A 646 10.53 -16.27 -28.44
CA GLU A 646 10.39 -14.95 -27.77
C GLU A 646 9.72 -15.06 -26.39
N LEU A 647 9.17 -16.22 -26.02
CA LEU A 647 8.41 -16.40 -24.79
C LEU A 647 9.32 -16.26 -23.56
N ALA A 648 9.11 -15.22 -22.78
CA ALA A 648 9.79 -15.00 -21.51
C ALA A 648 9.04 -15.61 -20.34
N VAL A 649 7.73 -15.34 -20.26
CA VAL A 649 6.92 -15.68 -19.08
C VAL A 649 5.44 -15.79 -19.42
N LEU A 650 4.74 -16.72 -18.75
CA LEU A 650 3.29 -16.71 -18.60
C LEU A 650 2.95 -16.17 -17.20
N MET A 651 2.10 -15.15 -17.11
CA MET A 651 1.52 -14.71 -15.83
C MET A 651 0.11 -15.30 -15.69
N ILE A 652 -0.08 -16.16 -14.69
CA ILE A 652 -1.38 -16.79 -14.39
C ILE A 652 -1.77 -16.52 -12.94
N THR A 653 -3.04 -16.21 -12.69
CA THR A 653 -3.59 -16.09 -11.33
C THR A 653 -4.11 -17.45 -10.88
N TYR A 654 -3.75 -17.89 -9.67
CA TYR A 654 -4.19 -19.18 -9.17
C TYR A 654 -4.55 -19.15 -7.66
N PRO A 655 -5.75 -19.63 -7.25
CA PRO A 655 -6.87 -20.00 -8.11
C PRO A 655 -7.28 -18.88 -9.05
N SER A 656 -8.00 -19.21 -10.13
CA SER A 656 -8.33 -18.23 -11.15
C SER A 656 -9.17 -17.07 -10.59
N THR A 657 -9.10 -15.90 -11.22
CA THR A 657 -9.93 -14.74 -10.87
C THR A 657 -11.45 -15.00 -11.01
N HIS A 658 -11.82 -16.15 -11.56
CA HIS A 658 -13.20 -16.60 -11.64
C HIS A 658 -13.66 -17.40 -10.40
N GLY A 659 -12.79 -17.53 -9.38
CA GLY A 659 -13.09 -18.23 -8.13
C GLY A 659 -13.09 -19.75 -8.26
N VAL A 660 -12.38 -20.32 -9.23
CA VAL A 660 -12.26 -21.75 -9.47
C VAL A 660 -10.82 -22.22 -9.50
N PHE A 661 -10.59 -23.48 -9.13
CA PHE A 661 -9.32 -24.14 -9.32
C PHE A 661 -9.24 -24.70 -10.74
N GLU A 662 -8.30 -24.22 -11.55
CA GLU A 662 -8.05 -24.78 -12.89
C GLU A 662 -7.38 -26.15 -12.77
N GLU A 663 -7.95 -27.16 -13.43
CA GLU A 663 -7.47 -28.55 -13.37
C GLU A 663 -6.13 -28.73 -14.11
N HIS A 664 -5.89 -27.95 -15.17
CA HIS A 664 -4.76 -28.11 -16.08
C HIS A 664 -3.55 -27.22 -15.74
N VAL A 665 -3.51 -26.59 -14.57
CA VAL A 665 -2.44 -25.63 -14.23
C VAL A 665 -1.04 -26.26 -14.30
N ALA A 666 -0.87 -27.51 -13.85
CA ALA A 666 0.43 -28.18 -13.92
C ALA A 666 0.86 -28.46 -15.36
N ASP A 667 -0.07 -28.86 -16.23
CA ASP A 667 0.19 -29.09 -17.67
C ASP A 667 0.55 -27.77 -18.36
N ILE A 668 -0.18 -26.68 -18.05
CA ILE A 668 0.10 -25.33 -18.54
C ILE A 668 1.53 -24.92 -18.17
N CYS A 669 1.93 -25.11 -16.92
CA CYS A 669 3.29 -24.80 -16.46
C CYS A 669 4.34 -25.60 -17.28
N ALA A 670 4.12 -26.90 -17.44
CA ALA A 670 5.02 -27.78 -18.19
C ALA A 670 5.17 -27.34 -19.67
N GLU A 671 4.07 -26.99 -20.33
CA GLU A 671 4.09 -26.53 -21.73
C GLU A 671 4.85 -25.20 -21.90
N VAL A 672 4.77 -24.30 -20.93
CA VAL A 672 5.54 -23.04 -20.93
C VAL A 672 7.03 -23.33 -20.74
N HIS A 673 7.39 -24.21 -19.81
CA HIS A 673 8.77 -24.63 -19.58
C HIS A 673 9.38 -25.33 -20.81
N ASP A 674 8.62 -26.20 -21.47
CA ASP A 674 9.07 -26.88 -22.72
C ASP A 674 9.35 -25.89 -23.86
N ALA A 675 8.72 -24.72 -23.81
CA ALA A 675 9.00 -23.60 -24.72
C ALA A 675 10.16 -22.70 -24.28
N GLY A 676 10.75 -22.97 -23.08
CA GLY A 676 11.85 -22.17 -22.52
C GLY A 676 11.39 -20.91 -21.75
N GLY A 677 10.08 -20.72 -21.56
CA GLY A 677 9.53 -19.64 -20.76
C GLY A 677 9.52 -19.97 -19.28
N GLN A 678 9.24 -18.96 -18.44
CA GLN A 678 9.02 -19.11 -17.00
C GLN A 678 7.55 -18.97 -16.66
N VAL A 679 7.13 -19.46 -15.50
CA VAL A 679 5.74 -19.33 -15.02
C VAL A 679 5.69 -18.41 -13.81
N TYR A 680 5.00 -17.30 -13.98
CA TYR A 680 4.66 -16.37 -12.91
C TYR A 680 3.25 -16.71 -12.40
N VAL A 681 3.14 -17.18 -11.17
CA VAL A 681 1.85 -17.41 -10.51
C VAL A 681 1.50 -16.18 -9.68
N ASP A 682 0.46 -15.47 -10.07
CA ASP A 682 -0.08 -14.39 -9.23
C ASP A 682 -0.65 -15.01 -7.94
N GLY A 683 0.14 -14.93 -6.89
CA GLY A 683 -0.15 -15.43 -5.54
C GLY A 683 -0.60 -14.31 -4.60
N ALA A 684 -1.09 -13.20 -5.12
CA ALA A 684 -1.60 -12.09 -4.32
C ALA A 684 -2.60 -12.55 -3.25
N ASN A 685 -3.41 -13.54 -3.59
CA ASN A 685 -4.34 -14.19 -2.67
C ASN A 685 -4.05 -15.71 -2.59
N LEU A 686 -3.55 -16.16 -1.45
CA LEU A 686 -3.30 -17.59 -1.17
C LEU A 686 -4.37 -18.21 -0.27
N ASN A 687 -5.52 -17.56 -0.08
CA ASN A 687 -6.51 -17.96 0.91
C ASN A 687 -7.17 -19.33 0.62
N ALA A 688 -7.02 -19.86 -0.59
CA ALA A 688 -7.44 -21.19 -0.97
C ALA A 688 -6.28 -22.21 -1.09
N LEU A 689 -5.03 -21.79 -0.86
CA LEU A 689 -3.86 -22.64 -1.15
C LEU A 689 -3.06 -23.04 0.09
N VAL A 690 -2.96 -22.18 1.12
CA VAL A 690 -2.09 -22.41 2.28
C VAL A 690 -2.37 -23.76 2.94
N GLY A 691 -1.37 -24.64 2.97
CA GLY A 691 -1.48 -25.99 3.52
C GLY A 691 -2.25 -27.00 2.64
N LEU A 692 -2.79 -26.58 1.50
CA LEU A 692 -3.49 -27.44 0.53
C LEU A 692 -2.70 -27.63 -0.76
N ALA A 693 -2.08 -26.58 -1.27
CA ALA A 693 -1.25 -26.62 -2.47
C ALA A 693 -0.11 -25.56 -2.38
N LYS A 694 1.00 -25.82 -3.04
CA LYS A 694 2.17 -24.93 -3.06
C LYS A 694 2.49 -24.51 -4.50
N PRO A 695 2.44 -23.20 -4.86
CA PRO A 695 2.72 -22.73 -6.22
C PRO A 695 4.06 -23.21 -6.79
N GLY A 696 5.12 -23.22 -5.98
CA GLY A 696 6.43 -23.71 -6.39
C GLY A 696 6.49 -25.21 -6.70
N HIS A 697 5.53 -26.01 -6.21
CA HIS A 697 5.47 -27.46 -6.46
C HIS A 697 4.69 -27.82 -7.73
N PHE A 698 3.65 -27.05 -8.09
CA PHE A 698 2.89 -27.38 -9.30
C PHE A 698 3.41 -26.69 -10.57
N GLY A 699 4.55 -26.01 -10.50
CA GLY A 699 5.25 -25.49 -11.67
C GLY A 699 5.41 -23.96 -11.73
N GLY A 700 5.04 -23.22 -10.69
CA GLY A 700 5.35 -21.80 -10.58
C GLY A 700 6.84 -21.56 -10.34
N ASP A 701 7.45 -20.66 -11.09
CA ASP A 701 8.85 -20.26 -10.92
C ASP A 701 8.99 -19.03 -10.03
N VAL A 702 7.98 -18.18 -10.04
CA VAL A 702 7.92 -16.94 -9.27
C VAL A 702 6.51 -16.59 -8.89
N SER A 703 6.32 -16.04 -7.69
CA SER A 703 5.04 -15.43 -7.24
C SER A 703 5.30 -14.18 -6.43
N HIS A 704 4.41 -13.20 -6.52
CA HIS A 704 4.29 -12.22 -5.45
C HIS A 704 3.19 -12.62 -4.48
N LEU A 705 3.28 -12.10 -3.26
CA LEU A 705 2.30 -12.31 -2.20
C LEU A 705 1.80 -10.94 -1.72
N ASN A 706 0.52 -10.87 -1.32
CA ASN A 706 0.01 -9.71 -0.59
C ASN A 706 -0.23 -10.09 0.86
N LEU A 707 0.68 -9.71 1.77
CA LEU A 707 0.54 -10.07 3.19
C LEU A 707 -0.69 -9.44 3.84
N HIS A 708 -1.23 -8.37 3.24
CA HIS A 708 -2.49 -7.73 3.65
C HIS A 708 -3.76 -8.47 3.18
N LYS A 709 -3.62 -9.66 2.58
CA LYS A 709 -4.72 -10.57 2.25
C LYS A 709 -4.66 -11.80 3.15
N THR A 710 -3.84 -12.78 2.80
CA THR A 710 -3.78 -14.08 3.49
C THR A 710 -3.08 -14.03 4.86
N PHE A 711 -2.18 -13.07 5.10
CA PHE A 711 -1.29 -13.05 6.27
C PHE A 711 -1.54 -11.86 7.22
N CYS A 712 -2.78 -11.38 7.31
CA CYS A 712 -3.30 -10.48 8.35
C CYS A 712 -2.67 -9.09 8.46
N ILE A 713 -1.85 -8.60 7.53
CA ILE A 713 -1.51 -7.18 7.52
C ILE A 713 -2.78 -6.39 7.18
N PRO A 714 -3.10 -5.31 7.89
CA PRO A 714 -4.33 -4.57 7.69
C PRO A 714 -4.36 -3.85 6.33
N HIS A 715 -5.56 -3.69 5.77
CA HIS A 715 -5.77 -2.97 4.52
C HIS A 715 -5.62 -1.45 4.65
N GLY A 716 -5.87 -0.87 5.83
CA GLY A 716 -5.64 0.52 6.16
C GLY A 716 -6.25 1.55 5.21
N GLY A 717 -7.36 1.22 4.55
CA GLY A 717 -7.97 2.10 3.56
C GLY A 717 -7.30 2.09 2.18
N GLY A 718 -6.39 1.16 1.94
CA GLY A 718 -5.59 1.05 0.71
C GLY A 718 -4.08 1.11 0.94
N GLY A 719 -3.63 0.54 2.00
CA GLY A 719 -2.28 0.44 2.53
C GLY A 719 -2.24 0.71 4.02
N PRO A 720 -1.35 0.00 4.74
CA PRO A 720 0.06 -0.25 4.37
C PRO A 720 0.24 -1.36 3.31
N GLY A 721 1.21 -1.15 2.41
CA GLY A 721 1.57 -2.09 1.35
C GLY A 721 2.83 -2.89 1.70
N VAL A 722 2.79 -4.19 1.40
CA VAL A 722 3.96 -5.06 1.34
C VAL A 722 3.64 -6.23 0.40
N GLY A 723 4.59 -6.58 -0.47
CA GLY A 723 4.39 -7.60 -1.50
C GLY A 723 5.61 -8.49 -1.70
N PRO A 724 5.90 -9.42 -0.78
CA PRO A 724 7.01 -10.34 -0.95
C PRO A 724 7.01 -11.04 -2.30
N VAL A 725 8.20 -11.31 -2.85
CA VAL A 725 8.38 -12.11 -4.05
C VAL A 725 9.11 -13.39 -3.70
N GLY A 726 8.48 -14.54 -4.01
CA GLY A 726 9.05 -15.88 -3.83
C GLY A 726 9.47 -16.44 -5.18
N VAL A 727 10.61 -17.12 -5.22
CA VAL A 727 11.18 -17.64 -6.46
C VAL A 727 11.81 -19.02 -6.27
N ARG A 728 11.89 -19.80 -7.36
CA ARG A 728 12.68 -21.02 -7.40
C ARG A 728 14.19 -20.73 -7.47
N ALA A 729 15.01 -21.71 -7.11
CA ALA A 729 16.45 -21.59 -6.93
C ALA A 729 17.18 -20.91 -8.09
N HIS A 730 16.78 -21.16 -9.35
CA HIS A 730 17.42 -20.58 -10.53
C HIS A 730 17.15 -19.08 -10.70
N LEU A 731 16.09 -18.54 -10.08
CA LEU A 731 15.76 -17.10 -10.08
C LEU A 731 16.27 -16.38 -8.82
N ALA A 732 16.63 -17.10 -7.77
CA ALA A 732 17.10 -16.51 -6.51
C ALA A 732 18.30 -15.55 -6.67
N PRO A 733 19.30 -15.78 -7.56
CA PRO A 733 20.38 -14.84 -7.79
C PRO A 733 19.96 -13.47 -8.33
N TYR A 734 18.72 -13.34 -8.81
CA TYR A 734 18.18 -12.11 -9.43
C TYR A 734 17.12 -11.42 -8.57
N LEU A 735 16.92 -11.83 -7.32
CA LEU A 735 16.06 -11.12 -6.37
C LEU A 735 16.55 -9.68 -6.14
N PRO A 736 15.68 -8.76 -5.75
CA PRO A 736 16.08 -7.38 -5.45
C PRO A 736 17.21 -7.32 -4.42
N ASN A 737 18.16 -6.40 -4.63
CA ASN A 737 19.21 -6.07 -3.68
C ASN A 737 19.16 -4.57 -3.34
N HIS A 738 20.13 -4.08 -2.55
CA HIS A 738 20.16 -2.67 -2.17
C HIS A 738 21.60 -2.14 -2.05
N PRO A 739 21.95 -1.02 -2.71
CA PRO A 739 23.34 -0.54 -2.76
C PRO A 739 23.88 -0.08 -1.41
N LEU A 740 23.01 0.32 -0.47
CA LEU A 740 23.40 0.77 0.86
C LEU A 740 23.32 -0.33 1.94
N GLN A 741 22.82 -1.52 1.59
CA GLN A 741 22.66 -2.63 2.55
C GLN A 741 22.88 -3.99 1.86
N PRO A 742 24.10 -4.53 1.93
CA PRO A 742 24.43 -5.80 1.26
C PRO A 742 23.61 -7.01 1.74
N LEU A 743 23.05 -6.95 2.95
CA LEU A 743 22.23 -8.06 3.50
C LEU A 743 20.82 -8.12 2.89
N ALA A 744 20.40 -7.11 2.14
CA ALA A 744 19.04 -7.01 1.63
C ALA A 744 18.78 -7.83 0.35
N GLY A 745 19.78 -8.53 -0.19
CA GLY A 745 19.62 -9.35 -1.37
C GLY A 745 20.94 -9.83 -1.97
N PRO A 746 20.88 -10.61 -3.05
CA PRO A 746 22.06 -11.16 -3.71
C PRO A 746 22.88 -10.09 -4.43
N GLU A 747 24.19 -10.28 -4.53
CA GLU A 747 25.10 -9.35 -5.24
C GLU A 747 24.70 -9.15 -6.72
N THR A 748 24.19 -10.21 -7.35
CA THR A 748 23.73 -10.22 -8.75
C THR A 748 22.28 -9.77 -8.94
N GLY A 749 21.66 -9.21 -7.89
CA GLY A 749 20.27 -8.79 -7.90
C GLY A 749 19.96 -7.67 -8.91
N VAL A 750 18.68 -7.52 -9.21
CA VAL A 750 18.18 -6.61 -10.25
C VAL A 750 18.16 -5.11 -9.85
N GLY A 751 18.63 -4.79 -8.67
CA GLY A 751 18.55 -3.45 -8.11
C GLY A 751 17.39 -3.30 -7.10
N PRO A 752 17.34 -2.17 -6.37
CA PRO A 752 16.32 -1.94 -5.36
C PRO A 752 14.96 -1.63 -5.99
N ILE A 753 13.93 -2.22 -5.43
CA ILE A 753 12.52 -2.00 -5.83
C ILE A 753 11.90 -0.90 -4.95
N SER A 754 12.36 -0.74 -3.73
CA SER A 754 11.96 0.30 -2.77
C SER A 754 13.17 1.08 -2.26
N ALA A 755 12.94 2.29 -1.75
CA ALA A 755 13.99 3.13 -1.18
C ALA A 755 14.62 2.52 0.09
N ALA A 756 13.82 1.79 0.89
CA ALA A 756 14.32 1.08 2.06
C ALA A 756 14.73 -0.37 1.72
N PRO A 757 15.79 -0.90 2.38
CA PRO A 757 16.33 -2.23 2.07
C PRO A 757 15.33 -3.38 2.24
N TRP A 758 14.39 -3.26 3.17
CA TRP A 758 13.34 -4.24 3.45
C TRP A 758 11.93 -3.68 3.29
N GLY A 759 11.78 -2.63 2.46
CA GLY A 759 10.49 -2.05 2.10
C GLY A 759 9.66 -1.61 3.31
N SER A 760 8.50 -2.21 3.50
CA SER A 760 7.58 -1.91 4.59
C SER A 760 7.86 -2.76 5.84
N ALA A 761 9.10 -2.75 6.33
CA ALA A 761 9.54 -3.63 7.41
C ALA A 761 8.71 -3.52 8.70
N GLY A 762 8.31 -2.31 9.07
CA GLY A 762 7.61 -2.02 10.34
C GLY A 762 6.29 -2.78 10.56
N ILE A 763 5.70 -3.35 9.52
CA ILE A 763 4.46 -4.14 9.61
C ILE A 763 4.67 -5.66 9.51
N LEU A 764 5.90 -6.12 9.28
CA LEU A 764 6.21 -7.55 9.16
C LEU A 764 5.97 -8.34 10.46
N PRO A 765 6.11 -7.75 11.66
CA PRO A 765 5.76 -8.42 12.90
C PRO A 765 4.33 -8.96 12.92
N ILE A 766 3.39 -8.33 12.22
CA ILE A 766 1.98 -8.77 12.11
C ILE A 766 1.89 -10.17 11.49
N SER A 767 2.46 -10.34 10.30
CA SER A 767 2.45 -11.64 9.59
C SER A 767 3.29 -12.69 10.31
N TRP A 768 4.40 -12.29 10.92
CA TRP A 768 5.21 -13.18 11.75
C TRP A 768 4.40 -13.72 12.93
N ALA A 769 3.67 -12.82 13.63
CA ALA A 769 2.79 -13.19 14.74
C ALA A 769 1.66 -14.11 14.29
N TYR A 770 0.98 -13.78 13.18
CA TYR A 770 -0.11 -14.59 12.63
C TYR A 770 0.34 -16.04 12.35
N VAL A 771 1.44 -16.22 11.64
CA VAL A 771 1.97 -17.56 11.34
C VAL A 771 2.35 -18.29 12.62
N ARG A 772 2.86 -17.58 13.61
CA ARG A 772 3.29 -18.13 14.89
C ARG A 772 2.12 -18.52 15.80
N LEU A 773 1.03 -17.75 15.76
CA LEU A 773 -0.22 -18.00 16.48
C LEU A 773 -0.96 -19.21 15.89
N MET A 774 -1.01 -19.30 14.56
CA MET A 774 -1.78 -20.34 13.87
C MET A 774 -1.02 -21.67 13.75
N GLY A 775 0.29 -21.63 13.53
CA GLY A 775 1.06 -22.83 13.17
C GLY A 775 0.59 -23.47 11.85
N GLY A 776 1.22 -24.57 11.45
CA GLY A 776 0.90 -25.21 10.17
C GLY A 776 -0.54 -25.75 10.07
N GLU A 777 -1.01 -26.37 11.14
CA GLU A 777 -2.37 -26.95 11.19
C GLU A 777 -3.45 -25.86 11.21
N GLY A 778 -3.25 -24.79 11.98
CA GLY A 778 -4.20 -23.67 12.04
C GLY A 778 -4.30 -22.93 10.69
N LEU A 779 -3.17 -22.72 10.01
CA LEU A 779 -3.16 -22.10 8.68
C LEU A 779 -3.91 -22.97 7.65
N LYS A 780 -3.67 -24.30 7.64
CA LYS A 780 -4.40 -25.22 6.78
C LYS A 780 -5.90 -25.16 7.06
N ARG A 781 -6.27 -25.17 8.34
CA ARG A 781 -7.68 -25.12 8.73
C ARG A 781 -8.35 -23.81 8.35
N ALA A 782 -7.66 -22.70 8.48
CA ALA A 782 -8.13 -21.39 8.00
C ALA A 782 -8.46 -21.45 6.51
N THR A 783 -7.56 -22.00 5.69
CA THR A 783 -7.81 -22.20 4.25
C THR A 783 -9.02 -23.10 3.98
N GLN A 784 -9.15 -24.21 4.69
CA GLN A 784 -10.29 -25.12 4.53
C GLN A 784 -11.61 -24.43 4.88
N VAL A 785 -11.63 -23.62 5.94
CA VAL A 785 -12.83 -22.88 6.34
C VAL A 785 -13.13 -21.72 5.37
N ALA A 786 -12.13 -21.08 4.78
CA ALA A 786 -12.34 -20.08 3.74
C ALA A 786 -13.03 -20.70 2.50
N VAL A 787 -12.60 -21.88 2.07
CA VAL A 787 -13.25 -22.65 1.00
C VAL A 787 -14.67 -23.06 1.40
N LEU A 788 -14.87 -23.50 2.64
CA LEU A 788 -16.21 -23.84 3.15
C LEU A 788 -17.14 -22.63 3.15
N ALA A 789 -16.70 -21.48 3.64
CA ALA A 789 -17.50 -20.27 3.74
C ALA A 789 -17.96 -19.77 2.36
N ALA A 790 -17.08 -19.78 1.36
CA ALA A 790 -17.41 -19.41 -0.01
C ALA A 790 -18.43 -20.38 -0.64
N ASN A 791 -18.24 -21.68 -0.46
CA ASN A 791 -19.17 -22.70 -0.96
C ASN A 791 -20.52 -22.64 -0.22
N TYR A 792 -20.51 -22.33 1.08
CA TYR A 792 -21.74 -22.14 1.85
C TYR A 792 -22.58 -20.97 1.30
N ILE A 793 -21.96 -19.82 1.07
CA ILE A 793 -22.63 -18.65 0.46
C ILE A 793 -23.12 -19.00 -0.95
N ALA A 794 -22.29 -19.60 -1.79
CA ALA A 794 -22.67 -20.00 -3.14
C ALA A 794 -23.90 -20.90 -3.11
N LYS A 795 -23.92 -21.92 -2.23
CA LYS A 795 -25.03 -22.86 -2.10
C LYS A 795 -26.33 -22.22 -1.57
N ARG A 796 -26.20 -21.25 -0.64
CA ARG A 796 -27.32 -20.47 -0.10
C ARG A 796 -27.93 -19.55 -1.16
N LEU A 797 -27.12 -18.96 -2.01
CA LEU A 797 -27.55 -18.00 -3.02
C LEU A 797 -27.99 -18.64 -4.34
N GLU A 798 -27.51 -19.82 -4.68
CA GLU A 798 -27.80 -20.54 -5.95
C GLU A 798 -29.29 -20.58 -6.34
N PRO A 799 -30.29 -20.83 -5.42
CA PRO A 799 -31.72 -20.80 -5.77
C PRO A 799 -32.24 -19.42 -6.17
N HIS A 800 -31.55 -18.34 -5.88
CA HIS A 800 -31.97 -16.96 -6.04
C HIS A 800 -31.17 -16.20 -7.10
N TYR A 801 -29.91 -16.56 -7.26
CA TYR A 801 -28.93 -15.94 -8.17
C TYR A 801 -28.07 -17.00 -8.85
N PRO A 802 -27.88 -16.98 -10.17
CA PRO A 802 -26.93 -17.87 -10.81
C PRO A 802 -25.51 -17.68 -10.24
N ILE A 803 -24.85 -18.78 -9.88
CA ILE A 803 -23.40 -18.80 -9.64
C ILE A 803 -22.75 -19.04 -11.01
N LEU A 804 -21.92 -18.06 -11.43
CA LEU A 804 -21.46 -17.99 -12.82
C LEU A 804 -20.45 -19.09 -13.16
N TYR A 805 -19.52 -19.35 -12.25
CA TYR A 805 -18.46 -20.33 -12.45
C TYR A 805 -18.38 -21.32 -11.29
N ASN A 806 -18.18 -22.58 -11.62
CA ASN A 806 -17.98 -23.68 -10.68
C ASN A 806 -16.95 -24.63 -11.26
N GLY A 807 -16.14 -25.26 -10.40
CA GLY A 807 -15.30 -26.38 -10.78
C GLY A 807 -16.10 -27.65 -11.08
N PRO A 808 -15.45 -28.75 -11.50
CA PRO A 808 -16.11 -30.00 -11.93
C PRO A 808 -17.02 -30.62 -10.88
N ALA A 809 -16.73 -30.46 -9.58
CA ALA A 809 -17.57 -30.91 -8.48
C ALA A 809 -18.75 -29.97 -8.15
N GLY A 810 -18.95 -28.91 -8.93
CA GLY A 810 -19.91 -27.86 -8.63
C GLY A 810 -19.50 -26.96 -7.46
N LEU A 811 -18.21 -26.95 -7.11
CA LEU A 811 -17.65 -26.18 -6.00
C LEU A 811 -16.87 -24.96 -6.52
N VAL A 812 -16.75 -23.95 -5.64
CA VAL A 812 -15.89 -22.79 -5.83
C VAL A 812 -14.64 -22.88 -4.93
N ALA A 813 -13.66 -22.04 -5.15
CA ALA A 813 -12.50 -21.91 -4.29
C ALA A 813 -12.85 -21.12 -3.01
N HIS A 814 -12.16 -20.04 -2.70
CA HIS A 814 -12.39 -19.18 -1.53
C HIS A 814 -13.32 -17.99 -1.81
N GLU A 815 -13.80 -17.87 -3.03
CA GLU A 815 -14.71 -16.81 -3.49
C GLU A 815 -15.69 -17.35 -4.55
N CYS A 816 -16.81 -16.66 -4.74
CA CYS A 816 -17.79 -17.03 -5.75
C CYS A 816 -18.28 -15.81 -6.53
N ILE A 817 -18.73 -16.04 -7.77
CA ILE A 817 -19.26 -15.00 -8.65
C ILE A 817 -20.75 -15.19 -8.87
N VAL A 818 -21.52 -14.19 -8.43
CA VAL A 818 -22.96 -14.12 -8.62
C VAL A 818 -23.26 -13.33 -9.89
N ASP A 819 -24.04 -13.93 -10.82
CA ASP A 819 -24.40 -13.32 -12.10
C ASP A 819 -25.74 -12.57 -12.00
N LEU A 820 -25.70 -11.25 -12.07
CA LEU A 820 -26.90 -10.39 -12.09
C LEU A 820 -27.37 -10.02 -13.51
N ARG A 821 -26.63 -10.35 -14.55
CA ARG A 821 -26.96 -9.97 -15.93
C ARG A 821 -28.35 -10.42 -16.40
N PRO A 822 -28.78 -11.68 -16.15
CA PRO A 822 -30.14 -12.12 -16.51
C PRO A 822 -31.22 -11.35 -15.77
N ILE A 823 -30.99 -11.08 -14.48
CA ILE A 823 -31.91 -10.36 -13.60
C ILE A 823 -32.00 -8.89 -14.05
N SER A 824 -30.86 -8.21 -14.22
CA SER A 824 -30.80 -6.81 -14.69
C SER A 824 -31.50 -6.63 -16.04
N LYS A 825 -31.27 -7.56 -16.98
CA LYS A 825 -31.92 -7.53 -18.30
C LYS A 825 -33.46 -7.69 -18.21
N ALA A 826 -33.93 -8.51 -17.28
CA ALA A 826 -35.36 -8.78 -17.12
C ALA A 826 -36.10 -7.69 -16.35
N THR A 827 -35.44 -6.98 -15.41
CA THR A 827 -36.10 -6.10 -14.44
C THR A 827 -35.70 -4.64 -14.56
N GLY A 828 -34.59 -4.34 -15.24
CA GLY A 828 -33.98 -3.00 -15.29
C GLY A 828 -33.18 -2.61 -14.04
N VAL A 829 -33.21 -3.40 -12.96
CA VAL A 829 -32.42 -3.14 -11.75
C VAL A 829 -30.94 -3.44 -12.04
N SER A 830 -30.09 -2.44 -11.84
CA SER A 830 -28.65 -2.55 -12.11
C SER A 830 -27.91 -3.22 -10.97
N ILE A 831 -26.67 -3.68 -11.26
CA ILE A 831 -25.76 -4.18 -10.22
C ILE A 831 -25.41 -3.09 -9.21
N ASP A 832 -25.30 -1.82 -9.66
CA ASP A 832 -25.03 -0.69 -8.79
C ASP A 832 -26.20 -0.45 -7.80
N ASP A 833 -27.45 -0.64 -8.23
CA ASP A 833 -28.62 -0.55 -7.36
C ASP A 833 -28.58 -1.60 -6.24
N VAL A 834 -28.22 -2.83 -6.57
CA VAL A 834 -28.03 -3.91 -5.58
C VAL A 834 -26.89 -3.57 -4.61
N ALA A 835 -25.77 -3.11 -5.12
CA ALA A 835 -24.62 -2.71 -4.31
C ALA A 835 -24.94 -1.56 -3.34
N LYS A 836 -25.66 -0.53 -3.82
CA LYS A 836 -26.09 0.58 -2.97
C LYS A 836 -27.15 0.15 -1.95
N ARG A 837 -28.03 -0.77 -2.32
CA ARG A 837 -29.06 -1.31 -1.41
C ARG A 837 -28.44 -2.13 -0.27
N LEU A 838 -27.35 -2.88 -0.50
CA LEU A 838 -26.59 -3.56 0.54
C LEU A 838 -26.13 -2.60 1.66
N ILE A 839 -25.80 -1.36 1.33
CA ILE A 839 -25.45 -0.32 2.32
C ILE A 839 -26.60 -0.05 3.29
N ASP A 840 -27.84 0.01 2.80
CA ASP A 840 -29.01 0.18 3.67
C ASP A 840 -29.23 -1.00 4.63
N TYR A 841 -28.78 -2.19 4.23
CA TYR A 841 -28.76 -3.40 5.08
C TYR A 841 -27.54 -3.45 6.03
N GLY A 842 -26.63 -2.47 5.95
CA GLY A 842 -25.44 -2.39 6.80
C GLY A 842 -24.31 -3.31 6.32
N PHE A 843 -24.14 -3.45 5.00
CA PHE A 843 -23.00 -4.17 4.39
C PHE A 843 -22.19 -3.27 3.47
N HIS A 844 -20.89 -3.51 3.47
CA HIS A 844 -20.05 -3.13 2.34
C HIS A 844 -20.41 -4.08 1.16
N SER A 845 -20.64 -3.53 -0.03
CA SER A 845 -20.94 -4.37 -1.18
C SER A 845 -19.72 -5.22 -1.58
N PRO A 846 -19.94 -6.44 -2.10
CA PRO A 846 -18.92 -7.21 -2.83
C PRO A 846 -18.33 -6.44 -4.02
N THR A 847 -17.23 -6.95 -4.57
CA THR A 847 -16.60 -6.38 -5.77
C THR A 847 -17.55 -6.47 -6.96
N MET A 848 -17.80 -5.34 -7.62
CA MET A 848 -18.71 -5.22 -8.74
C MET A 848 -17.99 -5.33 -10.09
N SER A 849 -18.62 -6.04 -11.04
CA SER A 849 -18.20 -6.06 -12.46
C SER A 849 -16.74 -6.45 -12.69
N PHE A 850 -16.22 -7.34 -11.87
CA PHE A 850 -14.90 -7.93 -12.02
C PHE A 850 -14.93 -9.42 -11.68
N PRO A 851 -14.27 -10.30 -12.44
CA PRO A 851 -13.65 -10.04 -13.75
C PRO A 851 -14.66 -9.86 -14.88
N VAL A 852 -15.93 -10.18 -14.63
CA VAL A 852 -17.01 -10.13 -15.60
C VAL A 852 -17.95 -8.97 -15.30
N ALA A 853 -18.24 -8.14 -16.28
CA ALA A 853 -19.18 -7.03 -16.14
C ALA A 853 -20.58 -7.54 -15.76
N GLY A 854 -21.24 -6.87 -14.81
CA GLY A 854 -22.59 -7.20 -14.36
C GLY A 854 -22.66 -8.35 -13.34
N THR A 855 -21.55 -8.67 -12.67
CA THR A 855 -21.47 -9.69 -11.62
C THR A 855 -21.01 -9.12 -10.28
N LEU A 856 -21.30 -9.84 -9.19
CA LEU A 856 -20.74 -9.60 -7.86
C LEU A 856 -19.77 -10.73 -7.50
N MET A 857 -18.54 -10.38 -7.10
CA MET A 857 -17.55 -11.32 -6.61
C MET A 857 -17.52 -11.25 -5.08
N ILE A 858 -17.76 -12.37 -4.42
CA ILE A 858 -17.96 -12.48 -2.97
C ILE A 858 -16.84 -13.35 -2.39
N GLU A 859 -16.05 -12.81 -1.47
CA GLU A 859 -15.07 -13.52 -0.66
C GLU A 859 -15.39 -13.29 0.83
N PRO A 860 -15.94 -14.30 1.55
CA PRO A 860 -16.35 -14.14 2.94
C PRO A 860 -15.21 -14.23 3.96
N THR A 861 -14.09 -14.83 3.64
CA THR A 861 -12.98 -15.24 4.51
C THR A 861 -13.34 -16.32 5.56
N GLU A 862 -12.34 -16.85 6.26
CA GLU A 862 -12.52 -17.81 7.35
C GLU A 862 -12.83 -17.16 8.71
N SER A 863 -12.59 -15.86 8.82
CA SER A 863 -12.73 -15.15 10.10
C SER A 863 -14.15 -14.65 10.40
N GLU A 864 -15.04 -14.70 9.44
CA GLU A 864 -16.45 -14.35 9.62
C GLU A 864 -17.25 -15.51 10.22
N ASP A 865 -18.07 -15.24 11.23
CA ASP A 865 -18.88 -16.25 11.86
C ASP A 865 -20.13 -16.62 11.05
N LEU A 866 -20.74 -17.76 11.38
CA LEU A 866 -21.92 -18.25 10.67
C LEU A 866 -23.10 -17.27 10.73
N ALA A 867 -23.27 -16.53 11.84
CA ALA A 867 -24.37 -15.59 11.98
C ALA A 867 -24.24 -14.43 11.00
N GLU A 868 -23.03 -13.93 10.78
CA GLU A 868 -22.76 -12.86 9.82
C GLU A 868 -22.87 -13.37 8.36
N LEU A 869 -22.40 -14.59 8.07
CA LEU A 869 -22.60 -15.24 6.77
C LEU A 869 -24.10 -15.44 6.46
N ASP A 870 -24.87 -15.88 7.45
CA ASP A 870 -26.34 -16.02 7.32
C ASP A 870 -26.99 -14.66 7.10
N ARG A 871 -26.63 -13.64 7.87
CA ARG A 871 -27.14 -12.28 7.71
C ARG A 871 -26.88 -11.74 6.30
N PHE A 872 -25.71 -11.99 5.74
CA PHE A 872 -25.39 -11.61 4.37
C PHE A 872 -26.25 -12.36 3.33
N CYS A 873 -26.36 -13.67 3.46
CA CYS A 873 -27.19 -14.48 2.56
C CYS A 873 -28.67 -14.07 2.63
N ASP A 874 -29.21 -13.89 3.83
CA ASP A 874 -30.59 -13.46 4.04
C ASP A 874 -30.84 -12.07 3.45
N THR A 875 -29.87 -11.16 3.59
CA THR A 875 -29.91 -9.84 2.94
C THR A 875 -29.97 -9.93 1.42
N MET A 876 -29.09 -10.72 0.82
CA MET A 876 -29.12 -10.93 -0.64
C MET A 876 -30.45 -11.53 -1.11
N ILE A 877 -31.01 -12.48 -0.37
CA ILE A 877 -32.32 -13.10 -0.65
C ILE A 877 -33.43 -12.04 -0.51
N ALA A 878 -33.41 -11.22 0.51
CA ALA A 878 -34.35 -10.11 0.69
C ALA A 878 -34.31 -9.11 -0.48
N ILE A 879 -33.11 -8.70 -0.90
CA ILE A 879 -32.90 -7.83 -2.06
C ILE A 879 -33.46 -8.52 -3.33
N ARG A 880 -33.32 -9.84 -3.49
CA ARG A 880 -33.92 -10.55 -4.61
C ARG A 880 -35.46 -10.42 -4.60
N GLY A 881 -36.08 -10.48 -3.42
CA GLY A 881 -37.52 -10.23 -3.25
C GLY A 881 -37.90 -8.78 -3.58
N GLU A 882 -37.05 -7.80 -3.23
CA GLU A 882 -37.25 -6.39 -3.62
C GLU A 882 -37.18 -6.21 -5.16
N ILE A 883 -36.25 -6.86 -5.83
CA ILE A 883 -36.14 -6.89 -7.30
C ILE A 883 -37.40 -7.46 -7.95
N GLU A 884 -37.98 -8.50 -7.38
CA GLU A 884 -39.24 -9.09 -7.87
C GLU A 884 -40.43 -8.13 -7.77
N LYS A 885 -40.48 -7.28 -6.75
CA LYS A 885 -41.48 -6.23 -6.63
C LYS A 885 -41.35 -5.18 -7.74
N VAL A 886 -40.14 -4.83 -8.15
CA VAL A 886 -39.92 -3.98 -9.31
C VAL A 886 -40.34 -4.70 -10.60
N ALA A 887 -39.95 -5.96 -10.76
CA ALA A 887 -40.32 -6.77 -11.95
C ALA A 887 -41.81 -6.94 -12.13
N SER A 888 -42.57 -7.11 -11.03
CA SER A 888 -44.02 -7.25 -11.04
C SER A 888 -44.77 -5.93 -11.22
N GLY A 889 -44.10 -4.79 -11.11
CA GLY A 889 -44.71 -3.47 -11.13
C GLY A 889 -45.38 -3.07 -9.81
N GLU A 890 -45.15 -3.81 -8.70
CA GLU A 890 -45.56 -3.37 -7.35
C GLU A 890 -44.82 -2.10 -6.95
N TRP A 891 -43.57 -1.99 -7.33
CA TRP A 891 -42.80 -0.76 -7.25
C TRP A 891 -42.45 -0.25 -8.65
N SER A 892 -42.43 1.08 -8.81
CA SER A 892 -42.07 1.71 -10.09
C SER A 892 -40.58 1.41 -10.43
N ALA A 893 -40.28 1.16 -11.68
CA ALA A 893 -38.93 1.03 -12.16
C ALA A 893 -38.09 2.30 -11.93
N ASP A 894 -38.76 3.47 -12.01
CA ASP A 894 -38.10 4.77 -11.87
C ASP A 894 -38.05 5.26 -10.40
N ASP A 895 -38.87 4.67 -9.50
CA ASP A 895 -38.95 5.05 -8.09
C ASP A 895 -39.15 3.82 -7.21
N ASN A 896 -38.05 3.30 -6.68
CA ASN A 896 -38.00 2.12 -5.82
C ASN A 896 -36.82 2.20 -4.84
N PRO A 897 -36.83 1.41 -3.75
CA PRO A 897 -35.78 1.49 -2.73
C PRO A 897 -34.38 1.09 -3.23
N LEU A 898 -34.23 0.30 -4.29
CA LEU A 898 -32.93 -0.08 -4.85
C LEU A 898 -32.34 1.09 -5.66
N GLY A 899 -33.12 1.67 -6.56
CA GLY A 899 -32.69 2.81 -7.39
C GLY A 899 -32.34 4.05 -6.57
N ASN A 900 -33.06 4.25 -5.43
CA ASN A 900 -32.86 5.41 -4.54
C ASN A 900 -31.84 5.15 -3.40
N ALA A 901 -31.33 3.94 -3.24
CA ALA A 901 -30.34 3.61 -2.23
C ALA A 901 -29.00 4.32 -2.47
N PRO A 902 -28.20 4.59 -1.42
CA PRO A 902 -28.49 4.35 -0.01
C PRO A 902 -29.33 5.49 0.61
N HIS A 903 -30.07 5.17 1.68
CA HIS A 903 -30.91 6.12 2.40
C HIS A 903 -30.22 6.62 3.69
N THR A 904 -30.02 7.93 3.80
CA THR A 904 -29.41 8.56 4.99
C THR A 904 -30.43 8.76 6.11
N ALA A 905 -29.95 9.10 7.31
CA ALA A 905 -30.83 9.45 8.43
C ALA A 905 -31.77 10.64 8.13
N ALA A 906 -31.43 11.50 7.18
CA ALA A 906 -32.29 12.59 6.74
C ALA A 906 -33.62 12.10 6.16
N ALA A 907 -33.67 10.88 5.61
CA ALA A 907 -34.89 10.25 5.11
C ALA A 907 -35.96 10.00 6.20
N LEU A 908 -35.59 10.01 7.49
CA LEU A 908 -36.55 9.90 8.61
C LEU A 908 -37.42 11.14 8.77
N GLY A 909 -36.92 12.32 8.35
CA GLY A 909 -37.64 13.60 8.42
C GLY A 909 -38.10 14.10 7.07
N GLY A 910 -38.80 15.21 7.05
CA GLY A 910 -39.24 15.86 5.83
C GLY A 910 -40.45 15.18 5.13
N GLU A 911 -40.77 15.65 3.93
CA GLU A 911 -41.79 15.06 3.07
C GLU A 911 -41.29 13.75 2.44
N TRP A 912 -42.21 12.85 2.14
CA TRP A 912 -41.87 11.54 1.51
C TRP A 912 -42.69 11.38 0.23
N GLU A 913 -42.05 11.58 -0.88
CA GLU A 913 -42.68 11.62 -2.20
C GLU A 913 -42.48 10.29 -3.01
N HIS A 914 -41.99 9.24 -2.34
CA HIS A 914 -41.74 7.94 -2.98
C HIS A 914 -42.94 7.00 -2.96
N GLY A 915 -43.07 6.15 -3.98
CA GLY A 915 -44.11 5.14 -4.11
C GLY A 915 -44.00 3.95 -3.16
N TYR A 916 -42.95 3.90 -2.32
CA TYR A 916 -42.72 2.89 -1.29
C TYR A 916 -42.64 3.55 0.10
N SER A 917 -42.80 2.76 1.16
CA SER A 917 -42.83 3.34 2.52
C SER A 917 -41.43 3.73 2.99
N ARG A 918 -41.39 4.76 3.81
CA ARG A 918 -40.14 5.24 4.48
C ARG A 918 -39.51 4.12 5.32
N GLU A 919 -40.34 3.31 5.98
CA GLU A 919 -39.87 2.19 6.78
C GLU A 919 -39.09 1.16 5.94
N VAL A 920 -39.64 0.78 4.79
CA VAL A 920 -38.95 -0.14 3.85
C VAL A 920 -37.65 0.48 3.35
N ALA A 921 -37.60 1.79 3.14
CA ALA A 921 -36.39 2.49 2.72
C ALA A 921 -35.25 2.35 3.73
N VAL A 922 -35.52 2.74 4.98
CA VAL A 922 -34.50 2.91 6.01
C VAL A 922 -34.30 1.71 6.94
N PHE A 923 -35.32 0.90 7.14
CA PHE A 923 -35.30 -0.32 7.92
C PHE A 923 -35.76 -1.53 7.06
N PRO A 924 -34.97 -1.93 6.06
CA PRO A 924 -35.33 -3.07 5.24
C PRO A 924 -35.37 -4.36 6.05
N ALA A 925 -35.92 -5.43 5.48
CA ALA A 925 -36.17 -6.69 6.18
C ALA A 925 -34.94 -7.20 6.95
N GLY A 926 -35.10 -7.50 8.23
CA GLY A 926 -34.05 -7.97 9.11
C GLY A 926 -33.17 -6.88 9.72
N VAL A 927 -33.32 -5.61 9.36
CA VAL A 927 -32.55 -4.48 9.93
C VAL A 927 -33.32 -3.86 11.08
N SER A 928 -32.76 -3.93 12.30
CA SER A 928 -33.32 -3.27 13.47
C SER A 928 -32.84 -1.83 13.60
N ALA A 929 -33.65 -0.97 14.21
CA ALA A 929 -33.28 0.43 14.45
C ALA A 929 -32.08 0.55 15.40
N ALA A 930 -31.85 -0.43 16.28
CA ALA A 930 -30.75 -0.46 17.23
C ALA A 930 -29.39 -0.69 16.53
N ASP A 931 -29.39 -1.51 15.47
CA ASP A 931 -28.18 -1.96 14.79
C ASP A 931 -27.98 -1.29 13.42
N LYS A 932 -28.81 -0.29 13.10
CA LYS A 932 -28.79 0.38 11.82
C LYS A 932 -27.49 1.14 11.58
N TYR A 933 -26.79 0.78 10.53
CA TYR A 933 -25.74 1.64 9.97
C TYR A 933 -26.38 2.75 9.11
N TRP A 934 -26.06 3.98 9.38
CA TRP A 934 -26.54 5.13 8.64
C TRP A 934 -25.47 5.60 7.64
N PRO A 935 -25.69 5.44 6.32
CA PRO A 935 -24.77 6.00 5.35
C PRO A 935 -24.70 7.54 5.49
N PRO A 936 -23.49 8.13 5.44
CA PRO A 936 -23.31 9.57 5.64
C PRO A 936 -23.82 10.43 4.48
N VAL A 937 -23.94 9.87 3.28
CA VAL A 937 -24.43 10.53 2.06
C VAL A 937 -25.27 9.57 1.24
N ARG A 938 -26.11 10.12 0.38
CA ARG A 938 -26.85 9.34 -0.63
C ARG A 938 -25.96 8.97 -1.82
N ARG A 939 -26.53 8.36 -2.85
CA ARG A 939 -25.85 8.00 -4.10
C ARG A 939 -25.09 9.21 -4.66
N ILE A 940 -23.81 9.05 -4.95
CA ILE A 940 -22.93 10.13 -5.39
C ILE A 940 -22.96 10.25 -6.92
N ASP A 941 -23.06 11.50 -7.44
CA ASP A 941 -22.93 11.79 -8.86
C ASP A 941 -21.47 11.71 -9.31
N GLY A 942 -21.11 10.58 -9.93
CA GLY A 942 -19.77 10.35 -10.46
C GLY A 942 -19.40 11.27 -11.61
N ALA A 943 -20.34 11.58 -12.50
CA ALA A 943 -20.08 12.39 -13.68
C ALA A 943 -19.87 13.88 -13.32
N PHE A 944 -20.59 14.37 -12.33
CA PHE A 944 -20.37 15.71 -11.77
C PHE A 944 -18.95 15.83 -11.19
N GLY A 945 -18.54 14.85 -10.36
CA GLY A 945 -17.22 14.84 -9.71
C GLY A 945 -16.06 14.82 -10.71
N ASP A 946 -16.16 14.09 -11.81
CA ASP A 946 -15.08 14.05 -12.84
C ASP A 946 -14.99 15.34 -13.68
N ARG A 947 -16.07 16.10 -13.76
CA ARG A 947 -16.08 17.41 -14.40
C ARG A 947 -15.62 18.54 -13.48
N ASN A 948 -15.77 18.38 -12.16
CA ASN A 948 -15.52 19.41 -11.14
C ASN A 948 -14.49 18.90 -10.12
N LEU A 949 -13.25 18.65 -10.56
CA LEU A 949 -12.19 18.03 -9.76
C LEU A 949 -11.76 18.83 -8.53
N VAL A 950 -11.94 20.15 -8.55
CA VAL A 950 -11.58 21.06 -7.47
C VAL A 950 -12.85 21.78 -7.01
N CYS A 951 -13.02 21.94 -5.69
CA CYS A 951 -14.05 22.82 -5.15
C CYS A 951 -13.70 24.27 -5.56
N SER A 952 -14.22 24.73 -6.69
CA SER A 952 -14.29 26.17 -6.91
C SER A 952 -15.35 26.72 -5.95
N CYS A 953 -14.94 27.48 -4.96
CA CYS A 953 -15.91 28.34 -4.26
C CYS A 953 -16.62 29.16 -5.32
N PRO A 954 -17.96 29.14 -5.38
CA PRO A 954 -18.68 30.05 -6.30
C PRO A 954 -18.19 31.48 -6.04
N PRO A 955 -17.96 32.28 -7.08
CA PRO A 955 -17.61 33.66 -6.88
C PRO A 955 -18.71 34.36 -6.03
N LEU A 956 -18.34 35.37 -5.25
CA LEU A 956 -19.25 36.07 -4.33
C LEU A 956 -20.52 36.56 -5.01
N GLU A 957 -20.43 36.87 -6.32
CA GLU A 957 -21.58 37.25 -7.16
C GLU A 957 -22.61 36.12 -7.34
N ALA A 958 -22.27 34.88 -7.10
CA ALA A 958 -23.20 33.73 -7.15
C ALA A 958 -24.13 33.68 -5.92
N TYR A 959 -23.86 34.48 -4.89
CA TYR A 959 -24.69 34.63 -3.68
C TYR A 959 -25.54 35.90 -3.68
N ASP A 960 -25.43 36.72 -4.71
CA ASP A 960 -26.29 37.93 -4.94
C ASP A 960 -27.59 37.51 -5.66
N ASN A 961 -28.47 36.73 -4.97
CA ASN A 961 -29.85 36.52 -5.38
C ASN A 961 -30.80 36.77 -4.23
#